data_c5d6cf83a669b7fd671baea1668ec8fc
#
_entry.id   c5d6cf83a669b7fd671baea1668ec8fc
#
_cell.length_a   1.000
_cell.length_b   1.000
_cell.length_c   1.000
_cell.angle_alpha   90.00
_cell.angle_beta   90.00
_cell.angle_gamma   90.00
#
_symmetry.space_group_name_H-M   'P 1'
#
loop_
_entity.id
_entity.type
_entity.pdbx_description
1 polymer ?
#
loop_
_entity_poly.entity_id
_entity_poly.type
_entity_poly.pdbx_seq_one_letter_code
_entity_poly.pdbx_strand_id
1 'polypeptide(L)'
;MKLTLHLLGQAYIEKDSARISLPFKKAEAVVFYLALEGARPKEKVKCLFWGDKDERQASGNLRNVIYLLRKHFPEHFEAKHGCLAVSGCTTDVDEICSSDEAEIPSFIFEEPLCGFEALDIGDFDEWLIYKRKQIRERIVSWLKSRLFESSKKKDAGAGADCLNAMLRMDPFDESAVLELMRLHAADGQISKALSVYKDFSHRLRREADILPGGELRQFAKKLSMEFSTKNTSCDDCFCGRKNEVRQILDSAYHDNRMRLYFIYGEAGVGKTALINHVIKLMGPENIMAFRASPPPVGEGFDYSAWRGVVVRLVNLCRKKDLAIGREKLSILTRYFNDFSSEGYCRGAALLPPEREALVIAKIVADMTERLCEGKRPLFVLEDMHWFDASSLKLLSLFISELSAPAVFFMTSRPERSEAVIKLIYALRPPIKHSVLNMQLLPFTKDEVMYFCRLFLSEELIEERGESYFIRESAGVPLLLVEMAKMLRENGRAECRAGLRGLIMGRMEGLTEKEREALSILSVFGGPASAEDAALAAGIALEDISQPIETLLRRKMIRETEENGDFLLEFLHDNVRECIYDAMPKFKRKMTHQKIAEVLKRHYSPHKWSPALIEKLKYHYGMSGDELAVLELYLQEMSFHINLNHTLFPLIQDDVLLKCSLPFSDREETERKFTIILNLLHKCGYSDSSSLLFKKLEASYLEMYGGYKINWGEYEGGRRLTDAGLVSARECGFDEIELHCLEDIAHHYLQTDQSAELSKCGKEILALAGKLGKENHKGLAFRLIGMSQLIEGDYRGAESTFIESIKLFEALEMTGKFYTLSMLAPHCYIGEMHQWAGESGYAMKRYEYCLNRCRSAGLFWGQSHFHAHAADAALDMDDWELLRAHIEEGVSLFESSQGGHCSSILYSLKAVCDARGGDFGAALRALEKADFLASIGKRSWCAAQLMAKAWVSALADDEGSGAEISGYLTHSAKEYAAQAVELYEAIGARRRIDFIKNMFM
;
A
#
# COMPACT_ATOMS: atom_id res chain seq x y z
N MET A 1 -65.45 -2.63 2.97
CA MET A 1 -64.37 -1.68 3.38
C MET A 1 -63.03 -2.29 3.12
N LYS A 2 -62.13 -1.59 2.40
CA LYS A 2 -60.78 -2.09 2.06
C LYS A 2 -59.83 -1.70 3.18
N LEU A 3 -59.14 -2.68 3.75
CA LEU A 3 -58.06 -2.46 4.70
C LEU A 3 -56.72 -2.83 4.06
N THR A 4 -55.83 -1.86 3.88
CA THR A 4 -54.51 -2.07 3.30
C THR A 4 -53.43 -1.78 4.35
N LEU A 5 -52.47 -2.69 4.46
CA LEU A 5 -51.32 -2.53 5.33
C LEU A 5 -50.07 -2.20 4.46
N HIS A 6 -49.55 -1.04 4.66
CA HIS A 6 -48.32 -0.65 3.99
C HIS A 6 -47.12 -1.16 4.78
N LEU A 7 -46.41 -2.11 4.18
CA LEU A 7 -45.30 -2.82 4.81
C LEU A 7 -43.96 -2.21 4.41
N LEU A 8 -43.86 -1.59 3.24
CA LEU A 8 -42.61 -1.06 2.69
C LEU A 8 -42.37 0.38 3.16
N GLY A 9 -41.15 0.64 3.67
CA GLY A 9 -40.81 1.89 4.34
C GLY A 9 -41.51 2.02 5.69
N GLN A 10 -41.97 3.22 6.02
CA GLN A 10 -42.67 3.46 7.28
C GLN A 10 -44.02 2.77 7.33
N ALA A 11 -44.16 1.80 8.20
CA ALA A 11 -45.37 1.02 8.30
C ALA A 11 -46.58 1.88 8.74
N TYR A 12 -47.69 1.80 8.01
CA TYR A 12 -48.94 2.46 8.37
C TYR A 12 -50.16 1.65 7.89
N ILE A 13 -51.30 1.96 8.49
CA ILE A 13 -52.58 1.29 8.20
C ILE A 13 -53.45 2.26 7.41
N GLU A 14 -54.01 1.78 6.28
CA GLU A 14 -54.95 2.53 5.45
C GLU A 14 -56.28 1.82 5.40
N LYS A 15 -57.36 2.55 5.62
CA LYS A 15 -58.74 2.07 5.54
C LYS A 15 -59.54 3.01 4.66
N ASP A 16 -60.11 2.48 3.57
CA ASP A 16 -60.90 3.22 2.60
C ASP A 16 -60.17 4.52 2.12
N SER A 17 -58.87 4.40 1.79
CA SER A 17 -57.98 5.49 1.33
C SER A 17 -57.67 6.55 2.41
N ALA A 18 -57.99 6.29 3.66
CA ALA A 18 -57.61 7.18 4.77
C ALA A 18 -56.59 6.50 5.70
N ARG A 19 -55.47 7.17 5.99
CA ARG A 19 -54.47 6.68 6.95
C ARG A 19 -55.06 6.70 8.37
N ILE A 20 -54.99 5.53 9.03
CA ILE A 20 -55.41 5.37 10.42
C ILE A 20 -54.20 5.24 11.30
N SER A 21 -54.13 6.08 12.37
CA SER A 21 -53.16 5.96 13.42
C SER A 21 -53.83 5.55 14.72
N LEU A 22 -53.26 4.55 15.38
CA LEU A 22 -53.73 4.12 16.70
C LEU A 22 -53.05 4.95 17.81
N PRO A 23 -53.63 5.10 19.02
CA PRO A 23 -53.11 5.96 20.06
C PRO A 23 -51.69 5.64 20.53
N PHE A 24 -51.18 4.47 20.28
CA PHE A 24 -49.84 4.05 20.60
C PHE A 24 -49.30 2.97 19.64
N LYS A 25 -48.01 3.04 19.36
CA LYS A 25 -47.32 2.19 18.37
C LYS A 25 -47.43 0.68 18.63
N LYS A 26 -47.44 0.20 19.90
CA LYS A 26 -47.65 -1.21 20.23
C LYS A 26 -48.98 -1.74 19.72
N ALA A 27 -50.05 -0.90 19.68
CA ALA A 27 -51.32 -1.35 19.12
C ALA A 27 -51.26 -1.54 17.60
N GLU A 28 -50.56 -0.65 16.89
CA GLU A 28 -50.31 -0.80 15.46
C GLU A 28 -49.47 -2.07 15.22
N ALA A 29 -48.37 -2.31 15.98
CA ALA A 29 -47.56 -3.48 15.86
C ALA A 29 -48.33 -4.79 16.05
N VAL A 30 -49.32 -4.84 16.96
CA VAL A 30 -50.23 -5.99 17.13
C VAL A 30 -51.11 -6.21 15.89
N VAL A 31 -51.60 -5.15 15.20
CA VAL A 31 -52.32 -5.27 13.95
C VAL A 31 -51.45 -5.92 12.88
N PHE A 32 -50.21 -5.40 12.67
CA PHE A 32 -49.29 -5.98 11.69
C PHE A 32 -48.92 -7.41 12.02
N TYR A 33 -48.67 -7.72 13.27
CA TYR A 33 -48.36 -9.07 13.72
C TYR A 33 -49.50 -10.05 13.40
N LEU A 34 -50.76 -9.68 13.78
CA LEU A 34 -51.92 -10.55 13.55
C LEU A 34 -52.29 -10.69 12.06
N ALA A 35 -52.11 -9.65 11.28
CA ALA A 35 -52.39 -9.68 9.86
C ALA A 35 -51.35 -10.57 9.11
N LEU A 36 -50.09 -10.49 9.49
CA LEU A 36 -49.02 -11.23 8.84
C LEU A 36 -48.87 -12.66 9.33
N GLU A 37 -49.31 -12.97 10.56
CA GLU A 37 -49.19 -14.27 11.19
C GLU A 37 -50.52 -15.04 11.21
N GLY A 38 -51.61 -14.38 10.91
CA GLY A 38 -52.98 -14.94 11.03
C GLY A 38 -53.44 -15.10 12.47
N ALA A 39 -54.41 -15.96 12.70
CA ALA A 39 -54.99 -16.21 14.04
C ALA A 39 -53.96 -16.70 15.05
N ARG A 40 -53.78 -15.96 16.17
CA ARG A 40 -52.84 -16.32 17.25
C ARG A 40 -53.53 -16.36 18.63
N PRO A 41 -53.14 -17.29 19.50
CA PRO A 41 -53.64 -17.33 20.88
C PRO A 41 -53.38 -16.04 21.63
N LYS A 42 -54.33 -15.57 22.43
CA LYS A 42 -54.21 -14.34 23.25
C LYS A 42 -52.94 -14.39 24.13
N GLU A 43 -52.65 -15.56 24.72
CA GLU A 43 -51.45 -15.73 25.56
C GLU A 43 -50.17 -15.48 24.80
N LYS A 44 -50.09 -15.99 23.54
CA LYS A 44 -48.92 -15.77 22.69
C LYS A 44 -48.72 -14.28 22.34
N VAL A 45 -49.78 -13.55 22.02
CA VAL A 45 -49.72 -12.10 21.78
C VAL A 45 -49.37 -11.34 23.05
N LYS A 46 -49.89 -11.76 24.19
CA LYS A 46 -49.57 -11.18 25.49
C LYS A 46 -48.11 -11.34 25.87
N CYS A 47 -47.57 -12.56 25.74
CA CYS A 47 -46.15 -12.81 25.99
C CYS A 47 -45.25 -12.05 25.03
N LEU A 48 -45.54 -12.02 23.74
CA LEU A 48 -44.74 -11.32 22.74
C LEU A 48 -44.61 -9.81 23.00
N PHE A 49 -45.70 -9.12 23.34
CA PHE A 49 -45.72 -7.66 23.45
C PHE A 49 -45.57 -7.11 24.87
N TRP A 50 -45.83 -7.93 25.90
CA TRP A 50 -45.80 -7.52 27.31
C TRP A 50 -45.24 -8.61 28.22
N GLY A 51 -44.33 -9.47 27.72
CA GLY A 51 -43.65 -10.48 28.54
C GLY A 51 -42.79 -9.94 29.68
N ASP A 52 -42.42 -8.66 29.61
CA ASP A 52 -41.68 -7.90 30.61
C ASP A 52 -42.57 -7.39 31.77
N LYS A 53 -43.88 -7.45 31.65
CA LYS A 53 -44.84 -6.92 32.61
C LYS A 53 -45.47 -8.03 33.47
N ASP A 54 -45.93 -7.68 34.66
CA ASP A 54 -46.69 -8.60 35.50
C ASP A 54 -48.03 -9.05 34.79
N GLU A 55 -48.54 -10.21 35.20
CA GLU A 55 -49.70 -10.86 34.58
C GLU A 55 -50.93 -9.95 34.50
N ARG A 56 -51.16 -9.10 35.53
CA ARG A 56 -52.31 -8.20 35.58
C ARG A 56 -52.15 -7.02 34.63
N GLN A 57 -50.97 -6.42 34.58
CA GLN A 57 -50.64 -5.33 33.68
C GLN A 57 -50.66 -5.79 32.21
N ALA A 58 -49.98 -6.92 31.89
CA ALA A 58 -49.97 -7.49 30.58
C ALA A 58 -51.37 -7.81 30.04
N SER A 59 -52.22 -8.42 30.89
CA SER A 59 -53.63 -8.73 30.54
C SER A 59 -54.51 -7.45 30.43
N GLY A 60 -54.22 -6.41 31.20
CA GLY A 60 -54.83 -5.09 31.10
C GLY A 60 -54.51 -4.40 29.79
N ASN A 61 -53.21 -4.35 29.44
CA ASN A 61 -52.73 -3.78 28.20
C ASN A 61 -53.32 -4.47 26.96
N LEU A 62 -53.32 -5.79 26.96
CA LEU A 62 -53.91 -6.56 25.86
C LEU A 62 -55.41 -6.30 25.70
N ARG A 63 -56.17 -6.18 26.82
CA ARG A 63 -57.60 -5.80 26.79
C ARG A 63 -57.82 -4.41 26.14
N ASN A 64 -56.99 -3.44 26.47
CA ASN A 64 -57.02 -2.10 25.86
C ASN A 64 -56.77 -2.18 24.33
N VAL A 65 -55.78 -2.93 23.91
CA VAL A 65 -55.54 -3.17 22.45
C VAL A 65 -56.73 -3.85 21.79
N ILE A 66 -57.27 -4.89 22.37
CA ILE A 66 -58.48 -5.60 21.83
C ILE A 66 -59.66 -4.61 21.70
N TYR A 67 -59.86 -3.74 22.69
CA TYR A 67 -60.88 -2.69 22.62
C TYR A 67 -60.63 -1.74 21.44
N LEU A 68 -59.43 -1.23 21.30
CA LEU A 68 -59.06 -0.34 20.18
C LEU A 68 -59.23 -1.03 18.81
N LEU A 69 -58.83 -2.28 18.67
CA LEU A 69 -58.97 -3.01 17.42
C LEU A 69 -60.42 -3.26 17.06
N ARG A 70 -61.28 -3.59 18.02
CA ARG A 70 -62.72 -3.69 17.79
C ARG A 70 -63.38 -2.39 17.41
N LYS A 71 -62.89 -1.26 17.97
CA LYS A 71 -63.41 0.06 17.67
C LYS A 71 -63.02 0.55 16.28
N HIS A 72 -61.79 0.37 15.87
CA HIS A 72 -61.28 0.89 14.60
C HIS A 72 -61.44 -0.10 13.40
N PHE A 73 -61.42 -1.40 13.69
CA PHE A 73 -61.46 -2.46 12.67
C PHE A 73 -62.55 -3.53 12.95
N PRO A 74 -63.84 -3.16 13.16
CA PRO A 74 -64.89 -4.08 13.60
C PRO A 74 -65.13 -5.24 12.58
N GLU A 75 -64.90 -5.02 11.31
CA GLU A 75 -65.15 -5.99 10.25
C GLU A 75 -63.93 -6.88 9.98
N HIS A 76 -62.72 -6.45 10.34
CA HIS A 76 -61.45 -7.11 10.07
C HIS A 76 -60.86 -7.81 11.31
N PHE A 77 -61.26 -7.43 12.52
CA PHE A 77 -60.73 -7.97 13.76
C PHE A 77 -61.66 -8.96 14.43
N GLU A 78 -61.15 -10.16 14.66
CA GLU A 78 -61.89 -11.22 15.38
C GLU A 78 -61.18 -11.62 16.68
N ALA A 79 -61.96 -11.81 17.72
CA ALA A 79 -61.50 -12.35 19.00
C ALA A 79 -62.42 -13.51 19.41
N LYS A 80 -62.18 -14.72 18.90
CA LYS A 80 -63.00 -15.92 19.14
C LYS A 80 -62.15 -17.11 19.64
N HIS A 81 -62.69 -17.95 20.47
CA HIS A 81 -62.06 -19.22 20.96
C HIS A 81 -60.69 -19.03 21.56
N GLY A 82 -60.41 -17.91 22.23
CA GLY A 82 -59.11 -17.62 22.84
C GLY A 82 -58.03 -17.13 21.89
N CYS A 83 -58.34 -16.99 20.59
CA CYS A 83 -57.45 -16.43 19.58
C CYS A 83 -57.83 -15.03 19.17
N LEU A 84 -56.83 -14.27 18.63
CA LEU A 84 -56.99 -12.97 18.00
C LEU A 84 -56.59 -13.10 16.53
N ALA A 85 -57.33 -12.48 15.64
CA ALA A 85 -57.01 -12.44 14.21
C ALA A 85 -57.36 -11.09 13.60
N VAL A 86 -56.63 -10.68 12.60
CA VAL A 86 -56.95 -9.63 11.64
C VAL A 86 -57.03 -10.29 10.27
N SER A 87 -58.20 -10.17 9.62
CA SER A 87 -58.47 -10.82 8.34
C SER A 87 -59.10 -9.87 7.33
N GLY A 88 -59.07 -10.25 6.04
CA GLY A 88 -59.61 -9.42 4.98
C GLY A 88 -58.82 -8.14 4.69
N CYS A 89 -57.52 -8.10 5.05
CA CYS A 89 -56.58 -7.04 4.69
C CYS A 89 -55.73 -7.46 3.50
N THR A 90 -55.34 -6.49 2.71
CA THR A 90 -54.32 -6.61 1.63
C THR A 90 -53.07 -5.87 2.06
N THR A 91 -51.93 -6.29 1.52
CA THR A 91 -50.69 -5.56 1.74
C THR A 91 -50.19 -4.91 0.43
N ASP A 92 -49.42 -3.83 0.53
CA ASP A 92 -48.76 -3.21 -0.60
C ASP A 92 -47.85 -4.22 -1.35
N VAL A 93 -47.23 -5.15 -0.63
CA VAL A 93 -46.47 -6.27 -1.22
C VAL A 93 -47.36 -7.22 -2.00
N ASP A 94 -48.58 -7.51 -1.52
CA ASP A 94 -49.55 -8.33 -2.28
C ASP A 94 -50.01 -7.61 -3.54
N GLU A 95 -50.29 -6.33 -3.47
CA GLU A 95 -50.67 -5.49 -4.62
C GLU A 95 -49.57 -5.46 -5.69
N ILE A 96 -48.31 -5.22 -5.29
CA ILE A 96 -47.17 -5.23 -6.18
C ILE A 96 -47.00 -6.62 -6.82
N CYS A 97 -46.97 -7.68 -6.03
CA CYS A 97 -46.78 -9.04 -6.54
C CYS A 97 -47.92 -9.55 -7.44
N SER A 98 -49.08 -8.92 -7.40
CA SER A 98 -50.25 -9.23 -8.28
C SER A 98 -50.42 -8.27 -9.43
N SER A 99 -49.66 -7.16 -9.50
CA SER A 99 -49.74 -6.17 -10.58
C SER A 99 -48.97 -6.59 -11.81
N ASP A 100 -49.57 -6.38 -12.99
CA ASP A 100 -48.93 -6.56 -14.32
C ASP A 100 -48.24 -5.27 -14.81
N GLU A 101 -48.06 -4.26 -13.95
CA GLU A 101 -47.48 -2.98 -14.34
C GLU A 101 -46.04 -3.14 -14.78
N ALA A 102 -45.65 -2.44 -15.85
CA ALA A 102 -44.29 -2.58 -16.41
C ALA A 102 -43.19 -1.95 -15.53
N GLU A 103 -43.53 -0.93 -14.75
CA GLU A 103 -42.60 -0.17 -13.94
C GLU A 103 -42.37 -0.77 -12.55
N ILE A 104 -41.15 -0.80 -12.09
CA ILE A 104 -40.81 -1.29 -10.75
C ILE A 104 -40.88 -0.12 -9.77
N PRO A 105 -41.80 -0.14 -8.78
CA PRO A 105 -41.93 1.00 -7.86
C PRO A 105 -40.67 1.24 -7.01
N SER A 106 -40.30 2.51 -6.85
CA SER A 106 -39.09 2.88 -6.10
C SER A 106 -39.14 2.50 -4.59
N PHE A 107 -40.32 2.43 -4.02
CA PHE A 107 -40.51 2.15 -2.58
C PHE A 107 -40.26 0.66 -2.22
N ILE A 108 -40.09 -0.25 -3.18
CA ILE A 108 -39.70 -1.65 -2.89
C ILE A 108 -38.29 -1.75 -2.26
N PHE A 109 -37.48 -0.72 -2.40
CA PHE A 109 -36.11 -0.68 -1.84
C PHE A 109 -36.08 -0.15 -0.40
N GLU A 110 -37.20 0.34 0.11
CA GLU A 110 -37.28 0.83 1.48
C GLU A 110 -37.29 -0.36 2.47
N GLU A 111 -36.73 -0.14 3.66
CA GLU A 111 -36.71 -1.14 4.72
C GLU A 111 -38.14 -1.52 5.11
N PRO A 112 -38.53 -2.78 5.06
CA PRO A 112 -39.92 -3.16 5.45
C PRO A 112 -40.15 -2.93 6.93
N LEU A 113 -41.39 -2.58 7.28
CA LEU A 113 -41.88 -2.41 8.66
C LEU A 113 -41.04 -1.40 9.48
N CYS A 114 -40.60 -0.30 8.86
CA CYS A 114 -39.94 0.80 9.59
C CYS A 114 -40.89 1.47 10.59
N GLY A 115 -40.30 1.95 11.69
CA GLY A 115 -41.08 2.66 12.74
C GLY A 115 -41.51 1.80 13.91
N PHE A 116 -41.13 0.52 13.97
CA PHE A 116 -41.34 -0.36 15.12
C PHE A 116 -40.05 -0.62 15.95
N GLU A 117 -38.90 -0.18 15.50
CA GLU A 117 -37.61 -0.36 16.17
C GLU A 117 -37.55 0.27 17.57
N ALA A 118 -38.32 1.34 17.77
CA ALA A 118 -38.34 2.07 19.02
C ALA A 118 -39.19 1.39 20.12
N LEU A 119 -39.78 0.23 19.83
CA LEU A 119 -40.62 -0.48 20.80
C LEU A 119 -39.83 -1.22 21.86
N ASP A 120 -38.58 -1.58 21.56
CA ASP A 120 -37.62 -2.25 22.45
C ASP A 120 -38.22 -3.49 23.14
N ILE A 121 -38.74 -4.42 22.33
CA ILE A 121 -39.37 -5.66 22.78
C ILE A 121 -38.61 -6.85 22.16
N GLY A 122 -37.72 -7.47 22.90
CA GLY A 122 -36.75 -8.47 22.39
C GLY A 122 -37.38 -9.55 21.49
N ASP A 123 -38.39 -10.24 21.93
CA ASP A 123 -39.05 -11.31 21.14
C ASP A 123 -39.77 -10.76 19.89
N PHE A 124 -40.30 -9.55 19.94
CA PHE A 124 -40.92 -8.89 18.79
C PHE A 124 -39.87 -8.38 17.81
N ASP A 125 -38.72 -7.94 18.28
CA ASP A 125 -37.60 -7.49 17.43
C ASP A 125 -37.02 -8.68 16.64
N GLU A 126 -36.90 -9.86 17.25
CA GLU A 126 -36.57 -11.10 16.52
C GLU A 126 -37.59 -11.45 15.44
N TRP A 127 -38.88 -11.34 15.76
CA TRP A 127 -39.97 -11.54 14.80
C TRP A 127 -39.90 -10.51 13.65
N LEU A 128 -39.59 -9.25 13.97
CA LEU A 128 -39.49 -8.15 13.01
C LEU A 128 -38.37 -8.41 12.00
N ILE A 129 -37.19 -8.82 12.49
CA ILE A 129 -36.04 -9.19 11.65
C ILE A 129 -36.41 -10.33 10.73
N TYR A 130 -37.06 -11.38 11.26
CA TYR A 130 -37.50 -12.55 10.47
C TYR A 130 -38.50 -12.14 9.40
N LYS A 131 -39.49 -11.32 9.72
CA LYS A 131 -40.51 -10.86 8.76
C LYS A 131 -39.97 -9.95 7.68
N ARG A 132 -39.08 -9.05 8.01
CA ARG A 132 -38.34 -8.21 7.05
C ARG A 132 -37.64 -9.08 6.02
N LYS A 133 -36.96 -10.13 6.48
CA LYS A 133 -36.32 -11.09 5.58
C LYS A 133 -37.33 -11.78 4.67
N GLN A 134 -38.47 -12.30 5.20
CA GLN A 134 -39.50 -12.93 4.42
C GLN A 134 -40.14 -12.02 3.36
N ILE A 135 -40.41 -10.76 3.71
CA ILE A 135 -40.92 -9.75 2.78
C ILE A 135 -39.91 -9.51 1.64
N ARG A 136 -38.65 -9.33 1.96
CA ARG A 136 -37.58 -9.18 0.94
C ARG A 136 -37.47 -10.41 0.04
N GLU A 137 -37.48 -11.62 0.60
CA GLU A 137 -37.45 -12.86 -0.19
C GLU A 137 -38.66 -12.99 -1.16
N ARG A 138 -39.83 -12.52 -0.72
CA ARG A 138 -41.03 -12.50 -1.56
C ARG A 138 -40.89 -11.52 -2.72
N ILE A 139 -40.34 -10.33 -2.49
CA ILE A 139 -40.09 -9.33 -3.54
C ILE A 139 -39.05 -9.87 -4.53
N VAL A 140 -37.98 -10.46 -4.05
CA VAL A 140 -36.94 -11.10 -4.92
C VAL A 140 -37.56 -12.22 -5.76
N SER A 141 -38.45 -13.02 -5.19
CA SER A 141 -39.17 -14.10 -5.93
C SER A 141 -40.05 -13.51 -7.04
N TRP A 142 -40.73 -12.40 -6.76
CA TRP A 142 -41.54 -11.70 -7.75
C TRP A 142 -40.67 -11.11 -8.88
N LEU A 143 -39.54 -10.48 -8.56
CA LEU A 143 -38.57 -9.99 -9.55
C LEU A 143 -38.03 -11.12 -10.43
N LYS A 144 -37.74 -12.30 -9.85
CA LYS A 144 -37.31 -13.49 -10.60
C LYS A 144 -38.41 -14.01 -11.56
N SER A 145 -39.66 -13.96 -11.14
CA SER A 145 -40.79 -14.34 -12.00
C SER A 145 -40.92 -13.38 -13.19
N ARG A 146 -40.79 -12.07 -12.95
CA ARG A 146 -40.79 -11.05 -14.01
C ARG A 146 -39.58 -11.18 -14.96
N LEU A 147 -38.40 -11.47 -14.43
CA LEU A 147 -37.23 -11.76 -15.23
C LEU A 147 -37.46 -12.95 -16.17
N PHE A 148 -38.10 -14.01 -15.68
CA PHE A 148 -38.43 -15.16 -16.50
C PHE A 148 -39.44 -14.82 -17.60
N GLU A 149 -40.44 -13.98 -17.33
CA GLU A 149 -41.38 -13.50 -18.32
C GLU A 149 -40.77 -12.58 -19.37
N SER A 150 -39.90 -11.66 -18.95
CA SER A 150 -39.16 -10.77 -19.87
C SER A 150 -38.24 -11.58 -20.80
N SER A 151 -37.65 -12.66 -20.30
CA SER A 151 -36.82 -13.58 -21.08
C SER A 151 -37.67 -14.28 -22.16
N LYS A 152 -38.90 -14.71 -21.84
CA LYS A 152 -39.84 -15.30 -22.84
C LYS A 152 -40.27 -14.30 -23.91
N LYS A 153 -40.47 -13.02 -23.53
CA LYS A 153 -40.85 -11.94 -24.43
C LYS A 153 -39.68 -11.35 -25.21
N LYS A 154 -38.44 -11.78 -24.91
CA LYS A 154 -37.18 -11.23 -25.44
C LYS A 154 -37.03 -9.74 -25.19
N ASP A 155 -37.51 -9.25 -24.07
CA ASP A 155 -37.38 -7.86 -23.64
C ASP A 155 -36.16 -7.73 -22.74
N ALA A 156 -35.04 -7.36 -23.33
CA ALA A 156 -33.76 -7.20 -22.64
C ALA A 156 -33.78 -6.00 -21.65
N GLY A 157 -34.57 -4.96 -21.96
CA GLY A 157 -34.68 -3.78 -21.09
C GLY A 157 -35.35 -4.12 -19.77
N ALA A 158 -36.57 -4.72 -19.84
CA ALA A 158 -37.31 -5.14 -18.63
C ALA A 158 -36.53 -6.19 -17.83
N GLY A 159 -35.75 -7.06 -18.48
CA GLY A 159 -34.88 -8.02 -17.81
C GLY A 159 -33.77 -7.35 -17.03
N ALA A 160 -33.11 -6.36 -17.63
CA ALA A 160 -32.05 -5.59 -16.98
C ALA A 160 -32.57 -4.79 -15.77
N ASP A 161 -33.77 -4.21 -15.88
CA ASP A 161 -34.40 -3.48 -14.77
C ASP A 161 -34.68 -4.40 -13.57
N CYS A 162 -35.16 -5.62 -13.81
CA CYS A 162 -35.37 -6.62 -12.75
C CYS A 162 -34.06 -7.01 -12.06
N LEU A 163 -33.00 -7.26 -12.84
CA LEU A 163 -31.69 -7.62 -12.28
C LEU A 163 -31.04 -6.47 -11.51
N ASN A 164 -31.14 -5.25 -12.03
CA ASN A 164 -30.67 -4.05 -11.31
C ASN A 164 -31.46 -3.82 -10.02
N ALA A 165 -32.77 -4.09 -10.00
CA ALA A 165 -33.58 -4.03 -8.78
C ALA A 165 -33.12 -5.08 -7.75
N MET A 166 -32.81 -6.29 -8.18
CA MET A 166 -32.24 -7.34 -7.30
C MET A 166 -30.90 -6.92 -6.71
N LEU A 167 -30.00 -6.33 -7.53
CA LEU A 167 -28.70 -5.84 -7.08
C LEU A 167 -28.77 -4.62 -6.16
N ARG A 168 -29.84 -3.83 -6.21
CA ARG A 168 -30.12 -2.78 -5.21
C ARG A 168 -30.52 -3.36 -3.87
N MET A 169 -31.21 -4.49 -3.86
CA MET A 169 -31.64 -5.17 -2.61
C MET A 169 -30.51 -6.00 -2.00
N ASP A 170 -29.74 -6.70 -2.82
CA ASP A 170 -28.54 -7.43 -2.43
C ASP A 170 -27.37 -7.06 -3.36
N PRO A 171 -26.53 -6.11 -2.98
CA PRO A 171 -25.38 -5.66 -3.78
C PRO A 171 -24.29 -6.74 -3.98
N PHE A 172 -24.39 -7.89 -3.29
CA PHE A 172 -23.43 -8.99 -3.34
C PHE A 172 -23.96 -10.25 -4.04
N ASP A 173 -25.12 -10.20 -4.69
CA ASP A 173 -25.67 -11.33 -5.44
C ASP A 173 -24.89 -11.55 -6.76
N GLU A 174 -23.86 -12.41 -6.70
CA GLU A 174 -23.07 -12.81 -7.88
C GLU A 174 -23.89 -13.42 -9.01
N SER A 175 -24.98 -14.10 -8.69
CA SER A 175 -25.84 -14.74 -9.69
C SER A 175 -26.61 -13.70 -10.50
N ALA A 176 -27.10 -12.66 -9.86
CA ALA A 176 -27.75 -11.54 -10.54
C ALA A 176 -26.77 -10.77 -11.43
N VAL A 177 -25.53 -10.55 -10.96
CA VAL A 177 -24.47 -9.94 -11.76
C VAL A 177 -24.17 -10.77 -13.01
N LEU A 178 -23.99 -12.07 -12.85
CA LEU A 178 -23.68 -12.97 -13.97
C LEU A 178 -24.79 -12.97 -15.03
N GLU A 179 -26.06 -13.01 -14.61
CA GLU A 179 -27.21 -12.98 -15.52
C GLU A 179 -27.33 -11.61 -16.22
N LEU A 180 -27.06 -10.51 -15.51
CA LEU A 180 -27.04 -9.17 -16.10
C LEU A 180 -25.93 -9.03 -17.16
N MET A 181 -24.76 -9.58 -16.87
CA MET A 181 -23.67 -9.64 -17.84
C MET A 181 -24.04 -10.49 -19.08
N ARG A 182 -24.69 -11.66 -18.88
CA ARG A 182 -25.16 -12.53 -19.96
C ARG A 182 -26.18 -11.81 -20.84
N LEU A 183 -27.09 -11.10 -20.23
CA LEU A 183 -28.13 -10.33 -20.93
C LEU A 183 -27.52 -9.22 -21.79
N HIS A 184 -26.62 -8.40 -21.23
CA HIS A 184 -25.93 -7.37 -22.00
C HIS A 184 -25.03 -7.95 -23.10
N ALA A 185 -24.37 -9.09 -22.85
CA ALA A 185 -23.56 -9.76 -23.87
C ALA A 185 -24.43 -10.31 -25.04
N ALA A 186 -25.60 -10.88 -24.73
CA ALA A 186 -26.54 -11.34 -25.76
C ALA A 186 -27.11 -10.20 -26.61
N ASP A 187 -27.29 -9.00 -26.03
CA ASP A 187 -27.72 -7.78 -26.73
C ASP A 187 -26.56 -7.09 -27.49
N GLY A 188 -25.35 -7.71 -27.49
CA GLY A 188 -24.17 -7.15 -28.17
C GLY A 188 -23.47 -6.03 -27.43
N GLN A 189 -23.90 -5.70 -26.21
CA GLN A 189 -23.35 -4.62 -25.38
C GLN A 189 -22.26 -5.16 -24.44
N ILE A 190 -21.19 -5.76 -25.01
CA ILE A 190 -20.13 -6.44 -24.24
C ILE A 190 -19.43 -5.51 -23.24
N SER A 191 -19.28 -4.23 -23.58
CA SER A 191 -18.68 -3.23 -22.68
C SER A 191 -19.51 -2.97 -21.43
N LYS A 192 -20.86 -2.91 -21.58
CA LYS A 192 -21.75 -2.80 -20.41
C LYS A 192 -21.68 -4.04 -19.54
N ALA A 193 -21.61 -5.22 -20.13
CA ALA A 193 -21.41 -6.47 -19.40
C ALA A 193 -20.11 -6.44 -18.58
N LEU A 194 -19.02 -5.96 -19.17
CA LEU A 194 -17.72 -5.83 -18.48
C LEU A 194 -17.73 -4.72 -17.42
N SER A 195 -18.47 -3.62 -17.63
CA SER A 195 -18.66 -2.57 -16.60
C SER A 195 -19.37 -3.11 -15.37
N VAL A 196 -20.45 -3.86 -15.53
CA VAL A 196 -21.18 -4.48 -14.42
C VAL A 196 -20.27 -5.37 -13.57
N TYR A 197 -19.41 -6.17 -14.22
CA TYR A 197 -18.40 -6.97 -13.53
C TYR A 197 -17.40 -6.12 -12.75
N LYS A 198 -16.91 -5.03 -13.33
CA LYS A 198 -15.96 -4.12 -12.71
C LYS A 198 -16.55 -3.48 -11.44
N ASP A 199 -17.75 -2.90 -11.55
CA ASP A 199 -18.41 -2.24 -10.43
C ASP A 199 -18.65 -3.21 -9.26
N PHE A 200 -19.05 -4.43 -9.58
CA PHE A 200 -19.24 -5.49 -8.59
C PHE A 200 -17.93 -5.92 -7.93
N SER A 201 -16.88 -6.14 -8.72
CA SER A 201 -15.55 -6.51 -8.22
C SER A 201 -14.97 -5.44 -7.30
N HIS A 202 -15.14 -4.16 -7.66
CA HIS A 202 -14.72 -3.02 -6.85
C HIS A 202 -15.43 -2.97 -5.50
N ARG A 203 -16.76 -3.21 -5.52
CA ARG A 203 -17.58 -3.23 -4.31
C ARG A 203 -17.18 -4.36 -3.37
N LEU A 204 -17.02 -5.59 -3.90
CA LEU A 204 -16.60 -6.76 -3.13
C LEU A 204 -15.25 -6.54 -2.44
N ARG A 205 -14.29 -5.92 -3.14
CA ARG A 205 -12.98 -5.60 -2.56
C ARG A 205 -13.08 -4.54 -1.46
N ARG A 206 -13.84 -3.46 -1.72
CA ARG A 206 -13.92 -2.33 -0.79
C ARG A 206 -14.66 -2.68 0.49
N GLU A 207 -15.72 -3.48 0.42
CA GLU A 207 -16.66 -3.72 1.53
C GLU A 207 -16.45 -5.07 2.21
N ALA A 208 -15.92 -6.08 1.50
CA ALA A 208 -15.76 -7.44 2.03
C ALA A 208 -14.33 -7.99 1.92
N ASP A 209 -13.43 -7.32 1.19
CA ASP A 209 -12.06 -7.79 0.88
C ASP A 209 -12.01 -9.19 0.23
N ILE A 210 -13.01 -9.51 -0.61
CA ILE A 210 -13.19 -10.80 -1.30
C ILE A 210 -13.13 -10.58 -2.82
N LEU A 211 -12.61 -11.57 -3.54
CA LEU A 211 -12.62 -11.59 -5.00
C LEU A 211 -13.92 -12.24 -5.53
N PRO A 212 -14.43 -11.80 -6.71
CA PRO A 212 -15.58 -12.44 -7.35
C PRO A 212 -15.37 -13.92 -7.58
N GLY A 213 -16.45 -14.69 -7.57
CA GLY A 213 -16.47 -16.13 -7.78
C GLY A 213 -15.85 -16.58 -9.11
N GLY A 214 -15.38 -17.84 -9.14
CA GLY A 214 -14.65 -18.38 -10.29
C GLY A 214 -15.42 -18.34 -11.59
N GLU A 215 -16.74 -18.59 -11.57
CA GLU A 215 -17.61 -18.60 -12.77
C GLU A 215 -17.74 -17.20 -13.37
N LEU A 216 -17.97 -16.20 -12.51
CA LEU A 216 -18.10 -14.80 -12.92
C LEU A 216 -16.79 -14.28 -13.56
N ARG A 217 -15.64 -14.60 -12.93
CA ARG A 217 -14.32 -14.28 -13.48
C ARG A 217 -14.04 -14.96 -14.82
N GLN A 218 -14.39 -16.23 -14.97
CA GLN A 218 -14.22 -16.95 -16.23
C GLN A 218 -15.08 -16.37 -17.34
N PHE A 219 -16.34 -16.00 -17.02
CA PHE A 219 -17.23 -15.38 -18.00
C PHE A 219 -16.74 -14.00 -18.43
N ALA A 220 -16.30 -13.16 -17.50
CA ALA A 220 -15.71 -11.86 -17.82
C ALA A 220 -14.47 -12.01 -18.69
N LYS A 221 -13.61 -13.00 -18.40
CA LYS A 221 -12.42 -13.30 -19.21
C LYS A 221 -12.79 -13.77 -20.63
N LYS A 222 -13.82 -14.61 -20.76
CA LYS A 222 -14.32 -15.07 -22.04
C LYS A 222 -14.85 -13.91 -22.88
N LEU A 223 -15.65 -13.02 -22.29
CA LEU A 223 -16.16 -11.83 -22.98
C LEU A 223 -15.04 -10.88 -23.41
N SER A 224 -14.04 -10.69 -22.57
CA SER A 224 -12.86 -9.88 -22.91
C SER A 224 -12.07 -10.48 -24.09
N MET A 225 -11.95 -11.82 -24.16
CA MET A 225 -11.33 -12.52 -25.29
C MET A 225 -12.18 -12.42 -26.58
N GLU A 226 -13.49 -12.60 -26.49
CA GLU A 226 -14.40 -12.48 -27.64
C GLU A 226 -14.45 -11.06 -28.19
N PHE A 227 -14.36 -10.06 -27.32
CA PHE A 227 -14.27 -8.67 -27.71
C PHE A 227 -12.97 -8.37 -28.47
N SER A 228 -11.87 -9.05 -28.08
CA SER A 228 -10.57 -8.94 -28.74
C SER A 228 -10.47 -9.69 -30.07
N THR A 229 -11.20 -10.81 -30.26
CA THR A 229 -11.06 -11.70 -31.46
C THR A 229 -11.92 -11.29 -32.65
N LYS A 230 -12.94 -10.44 -32.50
CA LYS A 230 -13.79 -10.00 -33.61
C LYS A 230 -13.16 -8.94 -34.53
N ASN A 231 -11.93 -8.46 -34.22
CA ASN A 231 -11.22 -7.44 -34.99
C ASN A 231 -9.81 -7.90 -35.40
N THR A 232 -9.66 -8.83 -36.34
CA THR A 232 -8.37 -9.13 -37.00
C THR A 232 -7.89 -7.90 -37.75
N SER A 233 -6.84 -7.23 -37.24
CA SER A 233 -6.26 -6.02 -37.80
C SER A 233 -4.79 -6.21 -38.14
N CYS A 234 -4.22 -5.24 -38.84
CA CYS A 234 -2.82 -5.15 -39.24
C CYS A 234 -1.80 -5.37 -38.09
N ASP A 235 -2.24 -5.20 -36.81
CA ASP A 235 -1.37 -5.35 -35.63
C ASP A 235 -1.00 -6.79 -35.30
N ASP A 236 -1.74 -7.80 -35.80
CA ASP A 236 -1.48 -9.21 -35.52
C ASP A 236 -0.59 -9.90 -36.55
N CYS A 237 -0.22 -9.23 -37.64
CA CYS A 237 0.63 -9.76 -38.69
C CYS A 237 2.06 -9.25 -38.55
N PHE A 238 2.98 -10.18 -38.34
CA PHE A 238 4.41 -9.89 -38.38
C PHE A 238 4.95 -10.08 -39.80
N CYS A 239 5.65 -9.08 -40.34
CA CYS A 239 6.29 -9.15 -41.64
C CYS A 239 7.72 -8.63 -41.61
N GLY A 240 8.53 -9.06 -42.61
CA GLY A 240 9.97 -8.76 -42.65
C GLY A 240 10.81 -9.49 -41.60
N ARG A 241 12.01 -9.01 -41.35
CA ARG A 241 12.93 -9.47 -40.28
C ARG A 241 13.28 -10.98 -40.28
N LYS A 242 13.25 -11.60 -41.45
CA LYS A 242 13.49 -13.06 -41.57
C LYS A 242 14.87 -13.46 -41.07
N ASN A 243 15.89 -12.62 -41.30
CA ASN A 243 17.27 -12.88 -40.88
C ASN A 243 17.41 -12.77 -39.36
N GLU A 244 16.84 -11.73 -38.75
CA GLU A 244 16.88 -11.51 -37.32
C GLU A 244 16.13 -12.63 -36.57
N VAL A 245 14.95 -13.03 -37.07
CA VAL A 245 14.18 -14.15 -36.49
C VAL A 245 14.99 -15.44 -36.57
N ARG A 246 15.56 -15.77 -37.77
CA ARG A 246 16.39 -16.99 -37.93
C ARG A 246 17.58 -16.95 -36.99
N GLN A 247 18.31 -15.85 -36.93
CA GLN A 247 19.50 -15.72 -36.08
C GLN A 247 19.19 -15.93 -34.61
N ILE A 248 18.05 -15.43 -34.12
CA ILE A 248 17.60 -15.63 -32.73
C ILE A 248 17.21 -17.10 -32.51
N LEU A 249 16.38 -17.70 -33.40
CA LEU A 249 15.92 -19.07 -33.24
C LEU A 249 17.05 -20.07 -33.30
N ASP A 250 17.95 -19.95 -34.31
CA ASP A 250 19.09 -20.82 -34.46
C ASP A 250 20.01 -20.78 -33.24
N SER A 251 20.28 -19.58 -32.71
CA SER A 251 21.09 -19.44 -31.51
C SER A 251 20.36 -19.88 -30.22
N ALA A 252 19.04 -19.78 -30.16
CA ALA A 252 18.28 -20.19 -28.99
C ALA A 252 18.12 -21.71 -28.85
N TYR A 253 18.02 -22.43 -29.97
CA TYR A 253 17.79 -23.89 -29.97
C TYR A 253 19.06 -24.75 -29.95
N HIS A 254 20.21 -24.26 -30.44
CA HIS A 254 21.41 -25.09 -30.63
C HIS A 254 22.26 -25.29 -29.37
N ASP A 255 21.95 -24.62 -28.24
CA ASP A 255 22.81 -24.72 -27.07
C ASP A 255 21.98 -24.55 -25.77
N ASN A 256 22.20 -25.44 -24.82
CA ASN A 256 21.56 -25.38 -23.49
C ASN A 256 22.21 -24.34 -22.54
N ARG A 257 22.72 -23.24 -23.11
CA ARG A 257 23.33 -22.13 -22.37
C ARG A 257 22.39 -20.97 -22.23
N MET A 258 22.66 -20.11 -21.23
CA MET A 258 21.99 -18.82 -21.08
C MET A 258 22.29 -17.91 -22.27
N ARG A 259 21.27 -17.23 -22.83
CA ARG A 259 21.36 -16.35 -24.00
C ARG A 259 20.84 -14.97 -23.68
N LEU A 260 21.65 -13.97 -23.99
CA LEU A 260 21.33 -12.56 -23.79
C LEU A 260 21.26 -11.86 -25.15
N TYR A 261 20.06 -11.40 -25.56
CA TYR A 261 19.85 -10.67 -26.81
C TYR A 261 19.62 -9.18 -26.50
N PHE A 262 20.54 -8.36 -26.95
CA PHE A 262 20.47 -6.92 -26.82
C PHE A 262 19.96 -6.31 -28.13
N ILE A 263 18.67 -5.91 -28.15
CA ILE A 263 17.99 -5.42 -29.35
C ILE A 263 17.81 -3.91 -29.20
N TYR A 264 18.47 -3.13 -30.05
CA TYR A 264 18.40 -1.69 -30.02
C TYR A 264 18.00 -1.09 -31.39
N GLY A 265 17.34 0.06 -31.36
CA GLY A 265 16.85 0.72 -32.58
C GLY A 265 15.89 1.83 -32.22
N GLU A 266 15.58 2.65 -33.22
CA GLU A 266 14.67 3.76 -33.09
C GLU A 266 13.28 3.37 -32.60
N ALA A 267 12.52 4.35 -32.11
CA ALA A 267 11.14 4.17 -31.71
C ALA A 267 10.27 3.73 -32.92
N GLY A 268 9.39 2.73 -32.70
CA GLY A 268 8.50 2.23 -33.76
C GLY A 268 9.13 1.30 -34.79
N VAL A 269 10.44 0.95 -34.65
CA VAL A 269 11.15 0.06 -35.62
C VAL A 269 10.74 -1.42 -35.48
N GLY A 270 9.92 -1.78 -34.48
CA GLY A 270 9.36 -3.12 -34.31
C GLY A 270 10.11 -4.03 -33.33
N LYS A 271 10.85 -3.50 -32.35
CA LYS A 271 11.56 -4.29 -31.32
C LYS A 271 10.63 -5.26 -30.58
N THR A 272 9.57 -4.76 -29.99
CA THR A 272 8.56 -5.55 -29.26
C THR A 272 7.83 -6.53 -30.17
N ALA A 273 7.53 -6.15 -31.41
CA ALA A 273 6.88 -7.01 -32.39
C ALA A 273 7.77 -8.24 -32.76
N LEU A 274 9.08 -8.00 -32.97
CA LEU A 274 10.05 -9.06 -33.20
C LEU A 274 10.09 -10.06 -32.05
N ILE A 275 10.22 -9.57 -30.83
CA ILE A 275 10.26 -10.42 -29.62
C ILE A 275 8.98 -11.23 -29.47
N ASN A 276 7.82 -10.61 -29.63
CA ASN A 276 6.52 -11.29 -29.56
C ASN A 276 6.37 -12.37 -30.61
N HIS A 277 6.85 -12.12 -31.82
CA HIS A 277 6.83 -13.11 -32.90
C HIS A 277 7.75 -14.30 -32.59
N VAL A 278 8.97 -14.05 -32.13
CA VAL A 278 9.91 -15.11 -31.72
C VAL A 278 9.34 -15.94 -30.56
N ILE A 279 8.73 -15.31 -29.55
CA ILE A 279 8.09 -16.02 -28.44
C ILE A 279 6.97 -16.96 -28.95
N LYS A 280 6.15 -16.51 -29.91
CA LYS A 280 5.13 -17.37 -30.54
C LYS A 280 5.75 -18.59 -31.25
N LEU A 281 6.87 -18.37 -31.97
CA LEU A 281 7.56 -19.45 -32.67
C LEU A 281 8.28 -20.45 -31.73
N MET A 282 8.73 -20.00 -30.56
CA MET A 282 9.36 -20.88 -29.56
C MET A 282 8.36 -21.82 -28.88
N GLY A 283 7.07 -21.54 -28.95
CA GLY A 283 5.97 -22.32 -28.38
C GLY A 283 5.80 -22.14 -26.86
N PRO A 284 4.56 -21.85 -26.40
CA PRO A 284 4.27 -21.61 -24.99
C PRO A 284 4.42 -22.88 -24.10
N GLU A 285 4.47 -24.07 -24.71
CA GLU A 285 4.72 -25.33 -24.04
C GLU A 285 6.18 -25.48 -23.60
N ASN A 286 7.12 -24.88 -24.31
CA ASN A 286 8.56 -25.02 -24.07
C ASN A 286 9.18 -23.93 -23.22
N ILE A 287 8.51 -22.78 -23.10
CA ILE A 287 9.02 -21.59 -22.44
C ILE A 287 8.05 -21.08 -21.37
N MET A 288 8.62 -20.37 -20.39
CA MET A 288 7.86 -19.57 -19.43
C MET A 288 8.35 -18.12 -19.49
N ALA A 289 7.51 -17.22 -20.03
CA ALA A 289 7.91 -15.84 -20.30
C ALA A 289 7.51 -14.91 -19.14
N PHE A 290 8.45 -14.05 -18.75
CA PHE A 290 8.30 -12.96 -17.78
C PHE A 290 8.65 -11.65 -18.46
N ARG A 291 7.88 -10.58 -18.16
CA ARG A 291 8.10 -9.26 -18.74
C ARG A 291 8.38 -8.24 -17.64
N ALA A 292 9.38 -7.42 -17.86
CA ALA A 292 9.73 -6.25 -17.07
C ALA A 292 9.74 -5.03 -17.98
N SER A 293 8.95 -4.03 -17.63
CA SER A 293 8.96 -2.72 -18.29
C SER A 293 8.80 -1.65 -17.20
N PRO A 294 9.67 -0.64 -17.18
CA PRO A 294 9.55 0.43 -16.21
C PRO A 294 8.30 1.26 -16.55
N PRO A 295 7.60 1.81 -15.54
CA PRO A 295 6.58 2.79 -15.80
C PRO A 295 7.20 4.04 -16.43
N PRO A 296 6.53 4.72 -17.37
CA PRO A 296 7.04 5.93 -18.02
C PRO A 296 7.32 7.10 -17.07
N VAL A 297 6.77 7.04 -15.88
CA VAL A 297 6.88 8.02 -14.80
C VAL A 297 7.40 7.30 -13.57
N GLY A 298 8.68 7.41 -13.29
CA GLY A 298 9.20 6.73 -12.12
C GLY A 298 10.73 6.64 -12.05
N GLU A 299 11.43 7.72 -12.30
CA GLU A 299 12.79 7.88 -11.79
C GLU A 299 12.67 8.06 -10.26
N GLY A 300 12.78 7.01 -9.47
CA GLY A 300 12.80 7.18 -8.02
C GLY A 300 12.53 5.94 -7.18
N PHE A 301 12.10 4.83 -7.77
CA PHE A 301 11.89 3.59 -7.00
C PHE A 301 12.97 2.56 -7.30
N ASP A 302 13.60 2.09 -6.24
CA ASP A 302 14.47 0.94 -6.31
C ASP A 302 13.69 -0.29 -6.80
N TYR A 303 14.26 -0.97 -7.80
CA TYR A 303 13.71 -2.19 -8.39
C TYR A 303 12.36 -2.04 -9.11
N SER A 304 11.96 -0.82 -9.50
CA SER A 304 10.64 -0.55 -10.11
C SER A 304 10.36 -1.43 -11.34
N ALA A 305 11.35 -1.65 -12.19
CA ALA A 305 11.22 -2.47 -13.40
C ALA A 305 10.94 -3.96 -13.10
N TRP A 306 11.31 -4.47 -11.93
CA TRP A 306 11.13 -5.88 -11.56
C TRP A 306 9.78 -6.19 -10.93
N ARG A 307 9.00 -5.17 -10.58
CA ARG A 307 7.72 -5.34 -9.89
C ARG A 307 6.81 -6.36 -10.60
N GLY A 308 6.57 -6.17 -11.91
CA GLY A 308 5.72 -7.08 -12.69
C GLY A 308 6.22 -8.53 -12.72
N VAL A 309 7.54 -8.72 -12.79
CA VAL A 309 8.17 -10.06 -12.76
C VAL A 309 7.96 -10.72 -11.40
N VAL A 310 8.26 -10.01 -10.31
CA VAL A 310 8.18 -10.54 -8.94
C VAL A 310 6.73 -10.88 -8.56
N VAL A 311 5.79 -9.99 -8.84
CA VAL A 311 4.35 -10.22 -8.61
C VAL A 311 3.89 -11.47 -9.36
N ARG A 312 4.26 -11.60 -10.63
CA ARG A 312 3.91 -12.76 -11.44
C ARG A 312 4.53 -14.07 -10.91
N LEU A 313 5.79 -14.03 -10.47
CA LEU A 313 6.45 -15.19 -9.88
C LEU A 313 5.75 -15.66 -8.61
N VAL A 314 5.46 -14.74 -7.67
CA VAL A 314 4.75 -15.04 -6.42
C VAL A 314 3.37 -15.62 -6.70
N ASN A 315 2.60 -15.03 -7.61
CA ASN A 315 1.27 -15.52 -7.97
C ASN A 315 1.31 -16.91 -8.63
N LEU A 316 2.33 -17.20 -9.44
CA LEU A 316 2.52 -18.52 -10.04
C LEU A 316 2.94 -19.58 -9.01
N CYS A 317 3.82 -19.23 -8.06
CA CYS A 317 4.17 -20.11 -6.94
C CYS A 317 2.91 -20.48 -6.12
N ARG A 318 2.06 -19.51 -5.80
CA ARG A 318 0.80 -19.75 -5.10
C ARG A 318 -0.15 -20.67 -5.89
N LYS A 319 -0.29 -20.44 -7.19
CA LYS A 319 -1.13 -21.31 -8.06
C LYS A 319 -0.65 -22.76 -8.17
N LYS A 320 0.64 -22.99 -8.00
CA LYS A 320 1.25 -24.33 -8.05
C LYS A 320 1.49 -24.94 -6.66
N ASP A 321 0.97 -24.33 -5.58
CA ASP A 321 1.20 -24.71 -4.18
C ASP A 321 2.69 -24.85 -3.81
N LEU A 322 3.56 -24.08 -4.47
CA LEU A 322 4.98 -24.04 -4.15
C LEU A 322 5.18 -23.10 -2.95
N ALA A 323 5.58 -23.68 -1.83
CA ALA A 323 5.82 -22.93 -0.60
C ALA A 323 6.95 -21.89 -0.81
N ILE A 324 6.62 -20.62 -0.61
CA ILE A 324 7.58 -19.54 -0.47
C ILE A 324 7.78 -19.37 1.03
N GLY A 325 9.02 -19.54 1.52
CA GLY A 325 9.29 -19.35 2.96
C GLY A 325 8.83 -17.97 3.42
N ARG A 326 8.27 -17.89 4.64
CA ARG A 326 7.75 -16.62 5.22
C ARG A 326 8.79 -15.50 5.19
N GLU A 327 10.05 -15.82 5.45
CA GLU A 327 11.17 -14.89 5.42
C GLU A 327 11.42 -14.32 4.02
N LYS A 328 11.44 -15.17 2.97
CA LYS A 328 11.59 -14.76 1.58
C LYS A 328 10.43 -13.85 1.12
N LEU A 329 9.20 -14.22 1.49
CA LEU A 329 8.02 -13.43 1.13
C LEU A 329 8.02 -12.07 1.83
N SER A 330 8.46 -12.00 3.09
CA SER A 330 8.54 -10.73 3.82
C SER A 330 9.59 -9.78 3.24
N ILE A 331 10.72 -10.31 2.74
CA ILE A 331 11.72 -9.52 2.01
C ILE A 331 11.13 -8.98 0.70
N LEU A 332 10.43 -9.80 -0.09
CA LEU A 332 9.82 -9.34 -1.33
C LEU A 332 8.70 -8.30 -1.10
N THR A 333 7.87 -8.50 -0.07
CA THR A 333 6.79 -7.56 0.28
C THR A 333 7.32 -6.17 0.61
N ARG A 334 8.51 -6.09 1.16
CA ARG A 334 9.18 -4.85 1.53
C ARG A 334 9.46 -3.94 0.32
N TYR A 335 9.92 -4.52 -0.80
CA TYR A 335 10.29 -3.77 -2.00
C TYR A 335 9.17 -3.71 -3.04
N PHE A 336 8.26 -4.67 -3.00
CA PHE A 336 7.20 -4.86 -3.99
C PHE A 336 5.80 -4.91 -3.35
N ASN A 337 5.44 -4.02 -2.49
CA ASN A 337 4.21 -3.82 -1.68
C ASN A 337 2.86 -4.49 -2.11
N ASP A 338 2.85 -5.28 -3.18
CA ASP A 338 1.65 -5.88 -3.79
C ASP A 338 1.08 -7.10 -3.03
N PHE A 339 1.74 -7.51 -1.93
CA PHE A 339 1.39 -8.75 -1.20
C PHE A 339 0.84 -8.49 0.21
N SER A 340 0.51 -7.24 0.53
CA SER A 340 0.19 -6.78 1.89
C SER A 340 -1.16 -7.22 2.44
N SER A 341 -2.04 -7.83 1.63
CA SER A 341 -3.38 -8.25 2.05
C SER A 341 -3.44 -9.44 3.03
N GLU A 342 -2.33 -10.12 3.31
CA GLU A 342 -2.33 -11.33 4.14
C GLU A 342 -1.57 -11.23 5.48
N GLY A 343 -1.29 -10.05 6.01
CA GLY A 343 -0.66 -9.89 7.33
C GLY A 343 0.77 -10.45 7.43
N TYR A 344 1.46 -10.67 6.32
CA TYR A 344 2.81 -11.24 6.24
C TYR A 344 3.95 -10.24 6.48
N CYS A 345 3.66 -9.00 6.83
CA CYS A 345 4.69 -8.01 7.19
C CYS A 345 5.36 -8.27 8.55
N ARG A 346 5.45 -9.53 8.97
CA ARG A 346 6.07 -9.91 10.25
C ARG A 346 7.47 -10.44 10.02
N GLY A 347 8.45 -9.56 10.18
CA GLY A 347 9.76 -10.02 10.67
C GLY A 347 10.85 -10.34 9.65
N ALA A 348 10.96 -9.63 8.50
CA ALA A 348 12.19 -9.71 7.73
C ALA A 348 13.29 -8.85 8.35
N ALA A 349 14.45 -9.46 8.58
CA ALA A 349 15.65 -8.73 8.95
C ALA A 349 15.99 -7.67 7.88
N LEU A 350 16.40 -6.48 8.30
CA LEU A 350 16.95 -5.45 7.44
C LEU A 350 18.23 -5.96 6.80
N LEU A 351 18.28 -5.99 5.48
CA LEU A 351 19.49 -6.36 4.76
C LEU A 351 20.32 -5.09 4.54
N PRO A 352 21.67 -5.17 4.69
CA PRO A 352 22.53 -4.07 4.29
C PRO A 352 22.28 -3.72 2.81
N PRO A 353 22.26 -2.42 2.40
CA PRO A 353 21.98 -2.01 1.01
C PRO A 353 22.88 -2.70 -0.02
N GLU A 354 24.10 -3.06 0.39
CA GLU A 354 25.05 -3.80 -0.46
C GLU A 354 24.63 -5.24 -0.73
N ARG A 355 23.87 -5.86 0.18
CA ARG A 355 23.42 -7.26 0.10
C ARG A 355 21.98 -7.40 -0.38
N GLU A 356 21.19 -6.35 -0.32
CA GLU A 356 19.76 -6.38 -0.69
C GLU A 356 19.53 -6.92 -2.09
N ALA A 357 20.13 -6.29 -3.08
CA ALA A 357 20.01 -6.72 -4.48
C ALA A 357 20.41 -8.17 -4.68
N LEU A 358 21.45 -8.65 -3.97
CA LEU A 358 21.89 -10.03 -4.03
C LEU A 358 20.89 -11.01 -3.44
N VAL A 359 20.31 -10.67 -2.30
CA VAL A 359 19.29 -11.53 -1.65
C VAL A 359 18.01 -11.57 -2.48
N ILE A 360 17.55 -10.43 -3.01
CA ILE A 360 16.40 -10.39 -3.94
C ILE A 360 16.72 -11.22 -5.18
N ALA A 361 17.92 -11.09 -5.76
CA ALA A 361 18.35 -11.88 -6.91
C ALA A 361 18.29 -13.38 -6.63
N LYS A 362 18.80 -13.84 -5.49
CA LYS A 362 18.74 -15.26 -5.07
C LYS A 362 17.31 -15.76 -4.88
N ILE A 363 16.44 -14.95 -4.24
CA ILE A 363 15.03 -15.33 -4.07
C ILE A 363 14.33 -15.46 -5.43
N VAL A 364 14.51 -14.48 -6.31
CA VAL A 364 13.90 -14.47 -7.65
C VAL A 364 14.46 -15.64 -8.51
N ALA A 365 15.76 -15.96 -8.41
CA ALA A 365 16.36 -17.09 -9.10
C ALA A 365 15.79 -18.43 -8.59
N ASP A 366 15.75 -18.67 -7.28
CA ASP A 366 15.15 -19.88 -6.69
C ASP A 366 13.68 -20.06 -7.09
N MET A 367 12.89 -19.01 -7.04
CA MET A 367 11.49 -19.06 -7.49
C MET A 367 11.36 -19.35 -8.97
N THR A 368 12.21 -18.76 -9.80
CA THR A 368 12.22 -18.99 -11.25
C THR A 368 12.57 -20.43 -11.58
N GLU A 369 13.60 -20.99 -10.99
CA GLU A 369 14.06 -22.36 -11.21
C GLU A 369 12.99 -23.38 -10.81
N ARG A 370 12.39 -23.21 -9.64
CA ARG A 370 11.30 -24.07 -9.16
C ARG A 370 10.03 -23.99 -10.01
N LEU A 371 9.67 -22.79 -10.50
CA LEU A 371 8.50 -22.60 -11.35
C LEU A 371 8.69 -23.15 -12.76
N CYS A 372 9.90 -23.01 -13.31
CA CYS A 372 10.23 -23.36 -14.69
C CYS A 372 10.71 -24.79 -14.85
N GLU A 373 10.51 -25.68 -13.85
CA GLU A 373 10.88 -27.07 -13.94
C GLU A 373 10.29 -27.72 -15.21
N GLY A 374 11.17 -28.15 -16.14
CA GLY A 374 10.77 -28.67 -17.43
C GLY A 374 10.50 -27.64 -18.55
N LYS A 375 10.54 -26.32 -18.25
CA LYS A 375 10.39 -25.25 -19.23
C LYS A 375 11.57 -24.27 -19.15
N ARG A 376 11.92 -23.67 -20.28
CA ARG A 376 12.99 -22.68 -20.33
C ARG A 376 12.50 -21.31 -19.86
N PRO A 377 13.09 -20.66 -18.85
CA PRO A 377 12.76 -19.29 -18.46
C PRO A 377 13.10 -18.30 -19.57
N LEU A 378 12.20 -17.37 -19.85
CA LEU A 378 12.40 -16.29 -20.82
C LEU A 378 12.02 -14.95 -20.20
N PHE A 379 12.96 -14.02 -20.21
CA PHE A 379 12.77 -12.67 -19.68
C PHE A 379 12.77 -11.66 -20.81
N VAL A 380 11.76 -10.78 -20.84
CA VAL A 380 11.67 -9.65 -21.76
C VAL A 380 11.78 -8.38 -20.94
N LEU A 381 12.87 -7.66 -21.13
CA LEU A 381 13.19 -6.40 -20.44
C LEU A 381 13.06 -5.27 -21.46
N GLU A 382 11.92 -4.59 -21.42
CA GLU A 382 11.62 -3.56 -22.43
C GLU A 382 12.12 -2.18 -21.96
N ASP A 383 12.60 -1.38 -22.90
CA ASP A 383 13.02 0.01 -22.72
C ASP A 383 13.99 0.24 -21.55
N MET A 384 15.06 -0.57 -21.47
CA MET A 384 16.04 -0.53 -20.39
C MET A 384 16.70 0.83 -20.15
N HIS A 385 16.60 1.75 -21.09
CA HIS A 385 17.11 3.14 -20.90
C HIS A 385 16.34 3.92 -19.82
N TRP A 386 15.17 3.41 -19.38
CA TRP A 386 14.37 3.93 -18.28
C TRP A 386 14.54 3.17 -16.96
N PHE A 387 15.39 2.12 -16.92
CA PHE A 387 15.60 1.35 -15.69
C PHE A 387 16.37 2.17 -14.67
N ASP A 388 15.94 2.11 -13.42
CA ASP A 388 16.65 2.66 -12.27
C ASP A 388 17.98 1.87 -12.02
N ALA A 389 18.93 2.50 -11.34
CA ALA A 389 20.26 1.91 -11.09
C ALA A 389 20.18 0.62 -10.28
N SER A 390 19.26 0.54 -9.32
CA SER A 390 19.03 -0.64 -8.48
C SER A 390 18.43 -1.78 -9.28
N SER A 391 17.51 -1.51 -10.23
CA SER A 391 16.99 -2.50 -11.18
C SER A 391 18.08 -3.07 -12.10
N LEU A 392 19.00 -2.24 -12.58
CA LEU A 392 20.12 -2.70 -13.40
C LEU A 392 21.12 -3.54 -12.58
N LYS A 393 21.41 -3.15 -11.33
CA LYS A 393 22.24 -3.93 -10.40
C LYS A 393 21.61 -5.29 -10.10
N LEU A 394 20.30 -5.31 -9.81
CA LEU A 394 19.54 -6.55 -9.60
C LEU A 394 19.61 -7.48 -10.81
N LEU A 395 19.47 -6.95 -12.03
CA LEU A 395 19.59 -7.72 -13.27
C LEU A 395 20.95 -8.41 -13.39
N SER A 396 22.03 -7.67 -13.14
CA SER A 396 23.39 -8.22 -13.19
C SER A 396 23.58 -9.39 -12.21
N LEU A 397 23.13 -9.21 -10.97
CA LEU A 397 23.21 -10.23 -9.93
C LEU A 397 22.28 -11.42 -10.23
N PHE A 398 21.07 -11.17 -10.71
CA PHE A 398 20.11 -12.21 -11.08
C PHE A 398 20.66 -13.13 -12.20
N ILE A 399 21.27 -12.54 -13.22
CA ILE A 399 21.94 -13.31 -14.31
C ILE A 399 23.07 -14.19 -13.76
N SER A 400 23.81 -13.70 -12.76
CA SER A 400 24.90 -14.48 -12.15
C SER A 400 24.42 -15.60 -11.23
N GLU A 401 23.31 -15.40 -10.51
CA GLU A 401 22.74 -16.37 -9.57
C GLU A 401 21.87 -17.45 -10.25
N LEU A 402 21.27 -17.14 -11.41
CA LEU A 402 20.40 -18.06 -12.13
C LEU A 402 21.22 -19.18 -12.77
N SER A 403 20.94 -20.44 -12.38
CA SER A 403 21.61 -21.65 -12.93
C SER A 403 20.87 -22.19 -14.16
N ALA A 404 19.56 -21.91 -14.30
CA ALA A 404 18.77 -22.37 -15.42
C ALA A 404 19.18 -21.72 -16.75
N PRO A 405 19.12 -22.47 -17.89
CA PRO A 405 19.46 -21.94 -19.21
C PRO A 405 18.39 -20.99 -19.73
N ALA A 406 18.38 -19.75 -19.21
CA ALA A 406 17.40 -18.74 -19.53
C ALA A 406 17.70 -17.98 -20.84
N VAL A 407 16.65 -17.37 -21.41
CA VAL A 407 16.75 -16.44 -22.53
C VAL A 407 16.34 -15.06 -22.06
N PHE A 408 17.18 -14.06 -22.35
CA PHE A 408 16.89 -12.67 -22.03
C PHE A 408 16.81 -11.85 -23.32
N PHE A 409 15.66 -11.20 -23.54
CA PHE A 409 15.49 -10.16 -24.54
C PHE A 409 15.53 -8.81 -23.85
N MET A 410 16.48 -7.98 -24.21
CA MET A 410 16.71 -6.67 -23.64
C MET A 410 16.57 -5.62 -24.73
N THR A 411 15.64 -4.65 -24.58
CA THR A 411 15.45 -3.60 -25.59
C THR A 411 15.90 -2.24 -25.08
N SER A 412 16.43 -1.41 -26.00
CA SER A 412 16.80 -0.03 -25.71
C SER A 412 16.67 0.84 -26.94
N ARG A 413 16.60 2.17 -26.74
CA ARG A 413 16.84 3.15 -27.82
C ARG A 413 18.35 3.22 -28.14
N PRO A 414 18.76 3.79 -29.30
CA PRO A 414 20.17 3.96 -29.65
C PRO A 414 20.92 4.84 -28.62
N GLU A 415 20.26 5.85 -28.11
CA GLU A 415 20.73 6.73 -27.03
C GLU A 415 20.70 5.95 -25.70
N ARG A 416 21.78 5.27 -25.41
CA ARG A 416 21.87 4.44 -24.19
C ARG A 416 22.28 5.29 -23.00
N SER A 417 21.65 5.04 -21.85
CA SER A 417 22.15 5.58 -20.58
C SER A 417 23.55 5.00 -20.28
N GLU A 418 24.40 5.76 -19.61
CA GLU A 418 25.73 5.32 -19.20
C GLU A 418 25.66 4.02 -18.34
N ALA A 419 24.62 3.89 -17.52
CA ALA A 419 24.37 2.72 -16.68
C ALA A 419 24.11 1.45 -17.51
N VAL A 420 23.32 1.55 -18.59
CA VAL A 420 23.07 0.43 -19.52
C VAL A 420 24.36 0.03 -20.25
N ILE A 421 25.19 0.99 -20.64
CA ILE A 421 26.48 0.72 -21.25
C ILE A 421 27.39 -0.03 -20.27
N LYS A 422 27.50 0.42 -19.03
CA LYS A 422 28.27 -0.25 -17.97
C LYS A 422 27.77 -1.68 -17.72
N LEU A 423 26.45 -1.89 -17.69
CA LEU A 423 25.84 -3.21 -17.55
C LEU A 423 26.25 -4.14 -18.70
N ILE A 424 26.17 -3.68 -19.96
CA ILE A 424 26.57 -4.49 -21.13
C ILE A 424 28.04 -4.89 -21.04
N TYR A 425 28.91 -3.99 -20.60
CA TYR A 425 30.33 -4.30 -20.40
C TYR A 425 30.55 -5.30 -19.25
N ALA A 426 29.81 -5.18 -18.15
CA ALA A 426 29.89 -6.10 -17.01
C ALA A 426 29.36 -7.50 -17.35
N LEU A 427 28.41 -7.62 -18.28
CA LEU A 427 27.86 -8.88 -18.76
C LEU A 427 28.68 -9.52 -19.90
N ARG A 428 29.79 -8.89 -20.35
CA ARG A 428 30.72 -9.53 -21.32
C ARG A 428 31.47 -10.69 -20.66
N PRO A 429 31.64 -11.84 -21.35
CA PRO A 429 31.74 -13.13 -20.68
C PRO A 429 33.01 -13.36 -19.86
N PRO A 430 32.81 -14.19 -18.84
CA PRO A 430 33.40 -15.51 -18.86
C PRO A 430 32.33 -16.62 -18.88
N ILE A 431 32.35 -17.43 -19.93
CA ILE A 431 31.98 -18.85 -20.01
C ILE A 431 30.49 -19.26 -19.84
N LYS A 432 29.64 -18.62 -19.02
CA LYS A 432 28.26 -19.11 -18.72
C LYS A 432 27.18 -18.67 -19.69
N HIS A 433 27.37 -17.58 -20.42
CA HIS A 433 26.35 -16.99 -21.30
C HIS A 433 26.94 -16.42 -22.58
N SER A 434 26.12 -16.29 -23.63
CA SER A 434 26.50 -15.58 -24.85
C SER A 434 25.62 -14.33 -25.02
N VAL A 435 26.26 -13.23 -25.39
CA VAL A 435 25.60 -11.94 -25.65
C VAL A 435 25.56 -11.70 -27.14
N LEU A 436 24.36 -11.46 -27.68
CA LEU A 436 24.15 -11.10 -29.09
C LEU A 436 23.57 -9.68 -29.16
N ASN A 437 24.33 -8.77 -29.79
CA ASN A 437 23.87 -7.40 -30.02
C ASN A 437 23.24 -7.31 -31.42
N MET A 438 22.00 -6.84 -31.48
CA MET A 438 21.22 -6.71 -32.71
C MET A 438 20.69 -5.30 -32.85
N GLN A 439 21.10 -4.61 -33.90
CA GLN A 439 20.54 -3.32 -34.27
C GLN A 439 19.40 -3.52 -35.27
N LEU A 440 18.19 -3.05 -34.89
CA LEU A 440 17.08 -3.02 -35.84
C LEU A 440 17.07 -1.70 -36.59
N LEU A 441 17.23 -1.81 -37.90
CA LEU A 441 17.14 -0.68 -38.83
C LEU A 441 15.71 -0.55 -39.37
N PRO A 442 15.28 0.59 -39.93
CA PRO A 442 14.04 0.70 -40.68
C PRO A 442 13.93 -0.35 -41.78
N PHE A 443 12.73 -0.67 -42.21
CA PHE A 443 12.46 -1.61 -43.30
C PHE A 443 13.11 -1.14 -44.60
N THR A 444 13.62 -2.10 -45.35
CA THR A 444 14.09 -1.88 -46.71
C THR A 444 12.92 -1.57 -47.67
N LYS A 445 13.19 -1.00 -48.83
CA LYS A 445 12.16 -0.72 -49.83
C LYS A 445 11.31 -1.95 -50.14
N ASP A 446 11.92 -3.10 -50.28
CA ASP A 446 11.23 -4.37 -50.59
C ASP A 446 10.33 -4.82 -49.43
N GLU A 447 10.76 -4.64 -48.17
CA GLU A 447 9.95 -4.94 -47.02
C GLU A 447 8.77 -3.98 -46.85
N VAL A 448 8.95 -2.69 -47.12
CA VAL A 448 7.87 -1.70 -47.18
C VAL A 448 6.81 -2.10 -48.20
N MET A 449 7.22 -2.42 -49.42
CA MET A 449 6.28 -2.80 -50.47
C MET A 449 5.63 -4.17 -50.22
N TYR A 450 6.35 -5.10 -49.61
CA TYR A 450 5.77 -6.37 -49.15
C TYR A 450 4.68 -6.13 -48.10
N PHE A 451 4.93 -5.24 -47.15
CA PHE A 451 3.93 -4.84 -46.15
C PHE A 451 2.70 -4.21 -46.81
N CYS A 452 2.90 -3.24 -47.73
CA CYS A 452 1.79 -2.56 -48.42
C CYS A 452 0.91 -3.55 -49.19
N ARG A 453 1.49 -4.50 -49.89
CA ARG A 453 0.74 -5.54 -50.66
C ARG A 453 -0.02 -6.52 -49.76
N LEU A 454 0.39 -6.71 -48.49
CA LEU A 454 -0.36 -7.53 -47.53
C LEU A 454 -1.61 -6.83 -46.98
N PHE A 455 -1.59 -5.50 -46.88
CA PHE A 455 -2.62 -4.76 -46.12
C PHE A 455 -3.44 -3.78 -46.97
N LEU A 456 -2.98 -3.40 -48.16
CA LEU A 456 -3.65 -2.45 -49.05
C LEU A 456 -4.01 -3.15 -50.36
N SER A 457 -5.04 -2.65 -51.07
CA SER A 457 -5.40 -3.13 -52.39
C SER A 457 -4.36 -2.63 -53.42
N GLU A 458 -4.17 -3.41 -54.49
CA GLU A 458 -3.26 -3.00 -55.57
C GLU A 458 -3.64 -1.67 -56.22
N GLU A 459 -4.95 -1.39 -56.34
CA GLU A 459 -5.47 -0.14 -56.83
C GLU A 459 -5.02 1.08 -55.98
N LEU A 460 -5.03 0.96 -54.66
CA LEU A 460 -4.55 2.03 -53.77
C LEU A 460 -3.03 2.21 -53.83
N ILE A 461 -2.29 1.14 -54.05
CA ILE A 461 -0.82 1.18 -54.23
C ILE A 461 -0.45 1.86 -55.55
N GLU A 462 -1.17 1.55 -56.66
CA GLU A 462 -0.96 2.15 -57.96
C GLU A 462 -1.35 3.62 -57.97
N GLU A 463 -2.50 3.98 -57.32
CA GLU A 463 -2.99 5.38 -57.28
C GLU A 463 -1.99 6.32 -56.59
N ARG A 464 -1.33 5.83 -55.49
CA ARG A 464 -0.41 6.66 -54.73
C ARG A 464 1.06 6.52 -55.16
N GLY A 465 1.42 5.42 -55.75
CA GLY A 465 2.78 5.09 -56.19
C GLY A 465 3.68 4.59 -55.04
N GLU A 466 4.56 3.64 -55.35
CA GLU A 466 5.47 3.00 -54.38
C GLU A 466 6.35 3.99 -53.60
N SER A 467 6.83 5.04 -54.31
CA SER A 467 7.68 6.09 -53.73
C SER A 467 7.00 6.89 -52.62
N TYR A 468 5.67 6.96 -52.62
CA TYR A 468 4.90 7.62 -51.60
C TYR A 468 5.05 6.85 -50.22
N PHE A 469 4.81 5.54 -50.20
CA PHE A 469 4.88 4.73 -48.98
C PHE A 469 6.30 4.71 -48.41
N ILE A 470 7.30 4.62 -49.25
CA ILE A 470 8.72 4.60 -48.86
C ILE A 470 9.12 5.93 -48.23
N ARG A 471 8.73 7.04 -48.83
CA ARG A 471 9.08 8.39 -48.36
C ARG A 471 8.37 8.74 -47.05
N GLU A 472 7.05 8.54 -47.03
CA GLU A 472 6.22 8.96 -45.86
C GLU A 472 6.44 8.09 -44.63
N SER A 473 6.72 6.77 -44.81
CA SER A 473 7.04 5.89 -43.70
C SER A 473 8.50 5.94 -43.25
N ALA A 474 9.42 6.44 -44.11
CA ALA A 474 10.86 6.32 -43.96
C ALA A 474 11.30 4.86 -43.59
N GLY A 475 10.51 3.85 -43.94
CA GLY A 475 10.71 2.45 -43.60
C GLY A 475 10.38 2.09 -42.14
N VAL A 476 9.79 2.99 -41.35
CA VAL A 476 9.41 2.72 -39.95
C VAL A 476 8.11 1.90 -39.93
N PRO A 477 8.12 0.65 -39.40
CA PRO A 477 6.94 -0.24 -39.41
C PRO A 477 5.70 0.35 -38.74
N LEU A 478 5.87 1.07 -37.63
CA LEU A 478 4.74 1.74 -36.95
C LEU A 478 4.03 2.74 -37.87
N LEU A 479 4.79 3.53 -38.64
CA LEU A 479 4.22 4.49 -39.61
C LEU A 479 3.46 3.78 -40.71
N LEU A 480 3.99 2.66 -41.21
CA LEU A 480 3.33 1.85 -42.24
C LEU A 480 1.99 1.29 -41.73
N VAL A 481 1.95 0.77 -40.53
CA VAL A 481 0.72 0.25 -39.90
C VAL A 481 -0.31 1.36 -39.77
N GLU A 482 0.08 2.53 -39.28
CA GLU A 482 -0.82 3.64 -39.09
C GLU A 482 -1.32 4.23 -40.42
N MET A 483 -0.43 4.31 -41.42
CA MET A 483 -0.82 4.71 -42.81
C MET A 483 -1.82 3.73 -43.40
N ALA A 484 -1.58 2.42 -43.26
CA ALA A 484 -2.48 1.39 -43.76
C ALA A 484 -3.87 1.45 -43.10
N LYS A 485 -3.93 1.70 -41.80
CA LYS A 485 -5.20 1.89 -41.05
C LYS A 485 -5.96 3.11 -41.58
N MET A 486 -5.29 4.24 -41.73
CA MET A 486 -5.93 5.48 -42.23
C MET A 486 -6.47 5.34 -43.65
N LEU A 487 -5.72 4.72 -44.54
CA LEU A 487 -6.14 4.48 -45.90
C LEU A 487 -7.35 3.56 -46.03
N ARG A 488 -7.45 2.56 -45.10
CA ARG A 488 -8.62 1.66 -45.03
C ARG A 488 -9.86 2.32 -44.44
N GLU A 489 -9.68 3.21 -43.45
CA GLU A 489 -10.79 3.89 -42.75
C GLU A 489 -11.39 5.05 -43.53
N ASN A 490 -10.60 5.88 -44.19
CA ASN A 490 -11.01 7.18 -44.74
C ASN A 490 -10.89 7.30 -46.26
N GLY A 491 -10.28 6.34 -46.98
CA GLY A 491 -10.05 6.41 -48.43
C GLY A 491 -9.18 7.58 -48.91
N ARG A 492 -8.86 8.52 -48.03
CA ARG A 492 -8.04 9.71 -48.32
C ARG A 492 -7.07 9.92 -47.17
N ALA A 493 -5.79 9.76 -47.40
CA ALA A 493 -4.75 10.22 -46.49
C ALA A 493 -3.93 11.32 -47.14
N GLU A 494 -4.19 12.57 -46.81
CA GLU A 494 -3.19 13.61 -46.91
C GLU A 494 -2.23 13.49 -45.74
N CYS A 495 -1.15 12.74 -45.93
CA CYS A 495 -0.07 12.67 -44.94
C CYS A 495 0.68 14.02 -44.94
N ARG A 496 0.43 14.83 -43.92
CA ARG A 496 1.38 15.88 -43.53
C ARG A 496 2.57 15.19 -42.83
N ALA A 497 3.75 15.38 -43.38
CA ALA A 497 5.01 14.71 -43.06
C ALA A 497 5.14 14.21 -41.60
N GLY A 498 5.33 12.87 -41.42
CA GLY A 498 5.79 12.22 -40.18
C GLY A 498 4.70 11.67 -39.27
N LEU A 499 5.11 10.93 -38.26
CA LEU A 499 4.28 10.26 -37.25
C LEU A 499 3.23 11.19 -36.61
N ARG A 500 3.63 12.44 -36.31
CA ARG A 500 2.75 13.43 -35.70
C ARG A 500 1.58 13.82 -36.62
N GLY A 501 1.83 13.98 -37.90
CA GLY A 501 0.77 14.30 -38.90
C GLY A 501 -0.24 13.16 -39.05
N LEU A 502 0.24 11.92 -39.05
CA LEU A 502 -0.61 10.72 -39.14
C LEU A 502 -1.50 10.58 -37.90
N ILE A 503 -0.92 10.73 -36.71
CA ILE A 503 -1.68 10.64 -35.45
C ILE A 503 -2.72 11.75 -35.36
N MET A 504 -2.36 12.99 -35.72
CA MET A 504 -3.27 14.12 -35.73
C MET A 504 -4.42 13.93 -36.75
N GLY A 505 -4.14 13.36 -37.92
CA GLY A 505 -5.18 12.99 -38.89
C GLY A 505 -6.17 11.94 -38.37
N ARG A 506 -5.71 10.97 -37.60
CA ARG A 506 -6.62 10.02 -36.89
C ARG A 506 -7.46 10.71 -35.82
N MET A 507 -6.94 11.74 -35.16
CA MET A 507 -7.69 12.52 -34.18
C MET A 507 -8.76 13.41 -34.80
N GLU A 508 -8.59 13.87 -36.05
CA GLU A 508 -9.61 14.67 -36.79
C GLU A 508 -10.91 13.89 -36.98
N GLY A 509 -10.83 12.56 -37.13
CA GLY A 509 -11.98 11.66 -37.23
C GLY A 509 -12.66 11.28 -35.92
N LEU A 510 -12.21 11.81 -34.76
CA LEU A 510 -12.77 11.57 -33.44
C LEU A 510 -13.78 12.70 -33.08
N THR A 511 -14.81 12.31 -32.32
CA THR A 511 -15.72 13.27 -31.67
C THR A 511 -14.98 14.06 -30.59
N GLU A 512 -15.56 15.17 -30.14
CA GLU A 512 -14.97 16.00 -29.08
C GLU A 512 -14.77 15.20 -27.76
N LYS A 513 -15.78 14.40 -27.39
CA LYS A 513 -15.70 13.52 -26.18
C LYS A 513 -14.61 12.45 -26.31
N GLU A 514 -14.45 11.84 -27.48
CA GLU A 514 -13.40 10.85 -27.74
C GLU A 514 -11.99 11.46 -27.65
N ARG A 515 -11.83 12.68 -28.24
CA ARG A 515 -10.58 13.44 -28.16
C ARG A 515 -10.25 13.85 -26.71
N GLU A 516 -11.27 14.21 -25.94
CA GLU A 516 -11.09 14.58 -24.53
C GLU A 516 -10.65 13.38 -23.70
N ALA A 517 -11.32 12.23 -23.83
CA ALA A 517 -10.96 10.99 -23.15
C ALA A 517 -9.52 10.57 -23.47
N LEU A 518 -9.15 10.60 -24.76
CA LEU A 518 -7.80 10.26 -25.21
C LEU A 518 -6.74 11.24 -24.70
N SER A 519 -7.08 12.54 -24.66
CA SER A 519 -6.21 13.58 -24.10
C SER A 519 -5.95 13.35 -22.61
N ILE A 520 -6.98 13.03 -21.83
CA ILE A 520 -6.87 12.76 -20.40
C ILE A 520 -6.01 11.52 -20.17
N LEU A 521 -6.29 10.42 -20.87
CA LEU A 521 -5.49 9.19 -20.76
C LEU A 521 -4.02 9.44 -21.12
N SER A 522 -3.71 10.35 -22.06
CA SER A 522 -2.32 10.68 -22.41
C SER A 522 -1.55 11.33 -21.27
N VAL A 523 -2.24 12.03 -20.34
CA VAL A 523 -1.64 12.74 -19.21
C VAL A 523 -1.40 11.81 -18.01
N PHE A 524 -2.15 10.71 -17.86
CA PHE A 524 -1.89 9.74 -16.81
C PHE A 524 -0.49 9.12 -16.89
N GLY A 525 0.08 9.05 -18.09
CA GLY A 525 1.45 8.57 -18.29
C GLY A 525 1.64 7.05 -18.13
N GLY A 526 0.58 6.32 -17.81
CA GLY A 526 0.55 4.87 -17.63
C GLY A 526 -0.88 4.35 -17.62
N PRO A 527 -1.10 3.06 -17.30
CA PRO A 527 -2.44 2.49 -17.22
C PRO A 527 -3.31 3.25 -16.22
N ALA A 528 -4.57 3.54 -16.62
CA ALA A 528 -5.56 4.26 -15.80
C ALA A 528 -6.91 3.54 -15.83
N SER A 529 -7.66 3.58 -14.73
CA SER A 529 -9.02 3.06 -14.72
C SER A 529 -9.97 3.98 -15.50
N ALA A 530 -11.06 3.43 -16.03
CA ALA A 530 -12.08 4.24 -16.67
C ALA A 530 -12.74 5.23 -15.69
N GLU A 531 -12.84 4.84 -14.41
CA GLU A 531 -13.35 5.66 -13.32
C GLU A 531 -12.46 6.88 -13.06
N ASP A 532 -11.14 6.66 -12.93
CA ASP A 532 -10.19 7.76 -12.73
C ASP A 532 -10.17 8.71 -13.94
N ALA A 533 -10.28 8.18 -15.15
CA ALA A 533 -10.37 8.98 -16.35
C ALA A 533 -11.67 9.82 -16.38
N ALA A 534 -12.81 9.26 -15.99
CA ALA A 534 -14.08 9.97 -15.88
C ALA A 534 -14.04 11.08 -14.82
N LEU A 535 -13.49 10.77 -13.64
CA LEU A 535 -13.31 11.74 -12.57
C LEU A 535 -12.38 12.88 -12.97
N ALA A 536 -11.27 12.59 -13.66
CA ALA A 536 -10.35 13.60 -14.18
C ALA A 536 -10.98 14.47 -15.29
N ALA A 537 -11.87 13.88 -16.09
CA ALA A 537 -12.68 14.61 -17.06
C ALA A 537 -13.74 15.51 -16.38
N GLY A 538 -14.21 15.12 -15.20
CA GLY A 538 -15.34 15.78 -14.53
C GLY A 538 -16.70 15.38 -15.10
N ILE A 539 -16.82 14.16 -15.65
CA ILE A 539 -18.03 13.60 -16.26
C ILE A 539 -18.42 12.28 -15.57
N ALA A 540 -19.65 11.83 -15.78
CA ALA A 540 -20.10 10.54 -15.28
C ALA A 540 -19.40 9.38 -16.02
N LEU A 541 -19.23 8.24 -15.35
CA LEU A 541 -18.61 7.03 -15.93
C LEU A 541 -19.38 6.55 -17.18
N GLU A 542 -20.69 6.69 -17.17
CA GLU A 542 -21.58 6.35 -18.29
C GLU A 542 -21.27 7.19 -19.55
N ASP A 543 -20.93 8.46 -19.36
CA ASP A 543 -20.64 9.39 -20.47
C ASP A 543 -19.26 9.12 -21.13
N ILE A 544 -18.29 8.58 -20.40
CA ILE A 544 -16.96 8.24 -20.94
C ILE A 544 -16.90 6.84 -21.55
N SER A 545 -17.81 5.95 -21.16
CA SER A 545 -17.82 4.53 -21.58
C SER A 545 -17.89 4.37 -23.10
N GLN A 546 -18.81 5.08 -23.77
CA GLN A 546 -18.96 5.01 -25.23
C GLN A 546 -17.73 5.58 -25.99
N PRO A 547 -17.16 6.74 -25.62
CA PRO A 547 -15.85 7.19 -26.11
C PRO A 547 -14.74 6.15 -25.95
N ILE A 548 -14.60 5.53 -24.77
CA ILE A 548 -13.59 4.50 -24.50
C ILE A 548 -13.79 3.30 -25.43
N GLU A 549 -15.00 2.80 -25.60
CA GLU A 549 -15.31 1.70 -26.54
C GLU A 549 -14.87 2.01 -27.97
N THR A 550 -15.14 3.22 -28.42
CA THR A 550 -14.73 3.64 -29.77
C THR A 550 -13.22 3.68 -29.90
N LEU A 551 -12.51 4.17 -28.86
CA LEU A 551 -11.05 4.23 -28.84
C LEU A 551 -10.43 2.82 -28.80
N LEU A 552 -11.01 1.88 -28.07
CA LEU A 552 -10.64 0.46 -28.04
C LEU A 552 -10.85 -0.19 -29.43
N ARG A 553 -12.02 0.05 -30.05
CA ARG A 553 -12.37 -0.47 -31.39
C ARG A 553 -11.43 0.08 -32.45
N ARG A 554 -11.04 1.36 -32.34
CA ARG A 554 -10.05 2.01 -33.23
C ARG A 554 -8.60 1.65 -32.90
N LYS A 555 -8.38 0.81 -31.88
CA LYS A 555 -7.04 0.37 -31.42
C LYS A 555 -6.08 1.53 -31.15
N MET A 556 -6.58 2.60 -30.56
CA MET A 556 -5.75 3.67 -30.01
C MET A 556 -5.31 3.38 -28.59
N ILE A 557 -6.18 2.70 -27.84
CA ILE A 557 -5.94 2.19 -26.49
C ILE A 557 -6.27 0.69 -26.42
N ARG A 558 -5.78 0.03 -25.38
CA ARG A 558 -6.10 -1.38 -25.06
C ARG A 558 -6.47 -1.50 -23.59
N GLU A 559 -7.18 -2.57 -23.25
CA GLU A 559 -7.40 -2.97 -21.88
C GLU A 559 -6.29 -3.91 -21.43
N THR A 560 -5.80 -3.69 -20.21
CA THR A 560 -4.86 -4.54 -19.50
C THR A 560 -5.45 -4.91 -18.15
N GLU A 561 -5.15 -6.09 -17.64
CA GLU A 561 -5.58 -6.55 -16.32
C GLU A 561 -4.38 -6.48 -15.37
N GLU A 562 -4.47 -5.63 -14.36
CA GLU A 562 -3.48 -5.54 -13.29
C GLU A 562 -4.19 -5.74 -11.95
N ASN A 563 -3.75 -6.73 -11.16
CA ASN A 563 -4.33 -7.07 -9.84
C ASN A 563 -5.84 -7.38 -9.84
N GLY A 564 -6.39 -7.77 -11.01
CA GLY A 564 -7.83 -8.02 -11.21
C GLY A 564 -8.64 -6.76 -11.56
N ASP A 565 -7.99 -5.60 -11.71
CA ASP A 565 -8.58 -4.38 -12.23
C ASP A 565 -8.28 -4.25 -13.72
N PHE A 566 -9.27 -3.80 -14.48
CA PHE A 566 -9.09 -3.50 -15.90
C PHE A 566 -8.64 -2.06 -16.04
N LEU A 567 -7.48 -1.88 -16.64
CA LEU A 567 -6.89 -0.58 -16.87
C LEU A 567 -6.80 -0.30 -18.38
N LEU A 568 -6.90 0.96 -18.72
CA LEU A 568 -6.78 1.47 -20.08
C LEU A 568 -5.37 2.00 -20.29
N GLU A 569 -4.71 1.56 -21.34
CA GLU A 569 -3.40 2.09 -21.73
C GLU A 569 -3.32 2.33 -23.24
N PHE A 570 -2.41 3.20 -23.66
CA PHE A 570 -2.14 3.39 -25.09
C PHE A 570 -1.51 2.13 -25.67
N LEU A 571 -1.93 1.78 -26.89
CA LEU A 571 -1.31 0.66 -27.62
C LEU A 571 0.16 0.93 -27.94
N HIS A 572 0.50 2.21 -28.16
CA HIS A 572 1.85 2.68 -28.48
C HIS A 572 2.16 3.99 -27.74
N ASP A 573 3.24 4.03 -26.98
CA ASP A 573 3.66 5.23 -26.23
C ASP A 573 3.92 6.45 -27.10
N ASN A 574 4.44 6.25 -28.29
CA ASN A 574 4.64 7.35 -29.25
C ASN A 574 3.33 8.07 -29.62
N VAL A 575 2.20 7.35 -29.67
CA VAL A 575 0.88 7.94 -29.90
C VAL A 575 0.48 8.78 -28.70
N ARG A 576 0.71 8.27 -27.48
CA ARG A 576 0.48 8.99 -26.24
C ARG A 576 1.28 10.30 -26.18
N GLU A 577 2.60 10.20 -26.42
CA GLU A 577 3.50 11.37 -26.42
C GLU A 577 3.06 12.44 -27.43
N CYS A 578 2.72 12.03 -28.65
CA CYS A 578 2.23 12.97 -29.68
C CYS A 578 0.94 13.70 -29.27
N ILE A 579 0.01 12.98 -28.64
CA ILE A 579 -1.26 13.56 -28.17
C ILE A 579 -1.00 14.49 -27.00
N TYR A 580 -0.19 14.08 -26.05
CA TYR A 580 0.23 14.90 -24.92
C TYR A 580 0.90 16.20 -25.38
N ASP A 581 1.83 16.13 -26.32
CA ASP A 581 2.54 17.30 -26.85
C ASP A 581 1.66 18.22 -27.70
N ALA A 582 0.60 17.68 -28.28
CA ALA A 582 -0.36 18.49 -29.03
C ALA A 582 -1.31 19.30 -28.12
N MET A 583 -1.41 18.94 -26.84
CA MET A 583 -2.24 19.67 -25.88
C MET A 583 -1.64 21.05 -25.56
N PRO A 584 -2.47 22.12 -25.48
CA PRO A 584 -2.03 23.41 -24.97
C PRO A 584 -1.46 23.31 -23.56
N LYS A 585 -0.36 24.02 -23.28
CA LYS A 585 0.33 23.96 -21.98
C LYS A 585 -0.59 24.20 -20.77
N PHE A 586 -1.52 25.16 -20.87
CA PHE A 586 -2.46 25.43 -19.79
C PHE A 586 -3.42 24.25 -19.55
N LYS A 587 -3.91 23.60 -20.62
CA LYS A 587 -4.78 22.43 -20.52
C LYS A 587 -4.03 21.25 -19.91
N ARG A 588 -2.76 21.04 -20.27
CA ARG A 588 -1.91 20.02 -19.63
C ARG A 588 -1.80 20.25 -18.14
N LYS A 589 -1.48 21.49 -17.71
CA LYS A 589 -1.38 21.83 -16.28
C LYS A 589 -2.68 21.56 -15.51
N MET A 590 -3.80 22.00 -16.03
CA MET A 590 -5.12 21.75 -15.41
C MET A 590 -5.45 20.26 -15.34
N THR A 591 -5.13 19.49 -16.39
CA THR A 591 -5.39 18.04 -16.40
C THR A 591 -4.49 17.31 -15.40
N HIS A 592 -3.21 17.67 -15.31
CA HIS A 592 -2.32 17.13 -14.28
C HIS A 592 -2.84 17.40 -12.87
N GLN A 593 -3.32 18.63 -12.60
CA GLN A 593 -3.90 18.96 -11.28
C GLN A 593 -5.12 18.10 -10.97
N LYS A 594 -6.07 17.98 -11.92
CA LYS A 594 -7.25 17.13 -11.72
C LYS A 594 -6.88 15.66 -11.47
N ILE A 595 -5.92 15.11 -12.22
CA ILE A 595 -5.43 13.75 -12.03
C ILE A 595 -4.80 13.59 -10.64
N ALA A 596 -3.99 14.56 -10.20
CA ALA A 596 -3.42 14.53 -8.86
C ALA A 596 -4.51 14.51 -7.78
N GLU A 597 -5.57 15.32 -7.92
CA GLU A 597 -6.70 15.33 -7.00
C GLU A 597 -7.49 14.00 -7.01
N VAL A 598 -7.65 13.36 -8.17
CA VAL A 598 -8.25 12.02 -8.29
C VAL A 598 -7.38 10.98 -7.59
N LEU A 599 -6.08 10.95 -7.88
CA LEU A 599 -5.15 10.03 -7.24
C LEU A 599 -5.05 10.25 -5.72
N LYS A 600 -5.16 11.49 -5.24
CA LYS A 600 -5.17 11.82 -3.80
C LYS A 600 -6.34 11.15 -3.07
N ARG A 601 -7.46 10.82 -3.74
CA ARG A 601 -8.59 10.09 -3.13
C ARG A 601 -8.23 8.65 -2.75
N HIS A 602 -7.28 8.04 -3.47
CA HIS A 602 -6.75 6.70 -3.18
C HIS A 602 -5.69 6.73 -2.09
N TYR A 603 -5.23 7.93 -1.68
CA TYR A 603 -4.24 8.09 -0.62
C TYR A 603 -4.87 7.88 0.75
N SER A 604 -4.28 7.00 1.54
CA SER A 604 -4.59 6.83 2.96
C SER A 604 -3.29 6.92 3.77
N PRO A 605 -3.22 7.77 4.80
CA PRO A 605 -2.06 7.85 5.67
C PRO A 605 -1.67 6.51 6.32
N HIS A 606 -2.64 5.60 6.47
CA HIS A 606 -2.42 4.26 7.04
C HIS A 606 -1.98 3.21 6.00
N LYS A 607 -2.07 3.54 4.70
CA LYS A 607 -1.61 2.68 3.59
C LYS A 607 -0.53 3.43 2.82
N TRP A 608 0.68 3.43 3.35
CA TRP A 608 1.82 4.01 2.68
C TRP A 608 2.06 3.33 1.33
N SER A 609 2.05 4.11 0.26
CA SER A 609 2.34 3.66 -1.10
C SER A 609 3.34 4.63 -1.74
N PRO A 610 4.65 4.32 -1.69
CA PRO A 610 5.66 5.13 -2.34
C PRO A 610 5.33 5.42 -3.82
N ALA A 611 4.83 4.42 -4.55
CA ALA A 611 4.43 4.57 -5.95
C ALA A 611 3.35 5.64 -6.15
N LEU A 612 2.36 5.70 -5.27
CA LEU A 612 1.31 6.70 -5.34
C LEU A 612 1.84 8.11 -5.05
N ILE A 613 2.73 8.23 -4.05
CA ILE A 613 3.32 9.53 -3.69
C ILE A 613 4.15 10.10 -4.84
N GLU A 614 4.94 9.26 -5.51
CA GLU A 614 5.71 9.73 -6.67
C GLU A 614 4.80 10.14 -7.83
N LYS A 615 3.75 9.37 -8.12
CA LYS A 615 2.74 9.78 -9.10
C LYS A 615 2.11 11.13 -8.73
N LEU A 616 1.77 11.33 -7.46
CA LEU A 616 1.23 12.60 -6.97
C LEU A 616 2.24 13.76 -7.13
N LYS A 617 3.50 13.57 -6.73
CA LYS A 617 4.58 14.56 -6.90
C LYS A 617 4.77 14.93 -8.37
N TYR A 618 4.78 13.93 -9.27
CA TYR A 618 4.88 14.16 -10.69
C TYR A 618 3.73 15.02 -11.21
N HIS A 619 2.47 14.64 -10.92
CA HIS A 619 1.33 15.38 -11.44
C HIS A 619 1.20 16.78 -10.84
N TYR A 620 1.41 16.96 -9.54
CA TYR A 620 1.45 18.29 -8.93
C TYR A 620 2.62 19.13 -9.46
N GLY A 621 3.80 18.53 -9.65
CA GLY A 621 4.94 19.21 -10.25
C GLY A 621 4.65 19.71 -11.67
N MET A 622 4.04 18.86 -12.51
CA MET A 622 3.65 19.23 -13.88
C MET A 622 2.50 20.25 -13.93
N SER A 623 1.65 20.29 -12.91
CA SER A 623 0.62 21.33 -12.76
C SER A 623 1.21 22.67 -12.30
N GLY A 624 2.39 22.66 -11.70
CA GLY A 624 3.03 23.82 -11.10
C GLY A 624 2.54 24.13 -9.69
N ASP A 625 1.89 23.17 -9.02
CA ASP A 625 1.48 23.27 -7.62
C ASP A 625 2.66 22.84 -6.71
N GLU A 626 3.60 23.76 -6.54
CA GLU A 626 4.83 23.51 -5.78
C GLU A 626 4.58 23.32 -4.28
N LEU A 627 3.51 23.94 -3.73
CA LEU A 627 3.12 23.73 -2.34
C LEU A 627 2.64 22.31 -2.08
N ALA A 628 1.84 21.74 -2.99
CA ALA A 628 1.42 20.35 -2.87
C ALA A 628 2.60 19.37 -3.02
N VAL A 629 3.56 19.66 -3.90
CA VAL A 629 4.79 18.87 -4.03
C VAL A 629 5.61 18.94 -2.73
N LEU A 630 5.75 20.12 -2.16
CA LEU A 630 6.45 20.34 -0.89
C LEU A 630 5.77 19.56 0.27
N GLU A 631 4.44 19.61 0.34
CA GLU A 631 3.67 18.84 1.33
C GLU A 631 3.95 17.33 1.23
N LEU A 632 3.98 16.78 0.01
CA LEU A 632 4.24 15.37 -0.23
C LEU A 632 5.69 14.96 0.13
N TYR A 633 6.66 15.81 -0.15
CA TYR A 633 8.03 15.57 0.30
C TYR A 633 8.17 15.57 1.82
N LEU A 634 7.51 16.51 2.52
CA LEU A 634 7.49 16.53 3.98
C LEU A 634 6.76 15.31 4.57
N GLN A 635 5.65 14.88 3.97
CA GLN A 635 4.97 13.65 4.37
C GLN A 635 5.87 12.43 4.19
N GLU A 636 6.56 12.30 3.06
CA GLU A 636 7.53 11.23 2.85
C GLU A 636 8.65 11.27 3.90
N MET A 637 9.21 12.46 4.15
CA MET A 637 10.28 12.63 5.13
C MET A 637 9.84 12.27 6.55
N SER A 638 8.60 12.57 6.93
CA SER A 638 8.09 12.22 8.26
C SER A 638 8.14 10.71 8.53
N PHE A 639 7.91 9.88 7.51
CA PHE A 639 8.07 8.43 7.62
C PHE A 639 9.52 8.02 7.81
N HIS A 640 10.44 8.59 7.02
CA HIS A 640 11.87 8.24 7.08
C HIS A 640 12.51 8.68 8.40
N ILE A 641 12.22 9.88 8.88
CA ILE A 641 12.82 10.43 10.10
C ILE A 641 12.31 9.68 11.34
N ASN A 642 11.02 9.43 11.40
CA ASN A 642 10.42 8.73 12.54
C ASN A 642 10.90 7.28 12.69
N LEU A 643 11.32 6.62 11.59
CA LEU A 643 11.89 5.28 11.63
C LEU A 643 13.38 5.26 12.00
N ASN A 644 14.11 6.35 11.79
CA ASN A 644 15.54 6.48 12.12
C ASN A 644 15.80 6.86 13.58
N HIS A 645 14.77 6.95 14.41
CA HIS A 645 14.91 7.34 15.82
C HIS A 645 15.64 6.26 16.62
N THR A 646 16.66 6.65 17.30
CA THR A 646 17.75 5.84 17.77
C THR A 646 17.56 5.14 19.10
N LEU A 647 16.59 5.54 19.94
CA LEU A 647 16.38 4.94 21.25
C LEU A 647 15.05 4.22 21.37
N PHE A 648 14.02 4.95 21.12
CA PHE A 648 12.65 4.45 20.98
C PHE A 648 11.95 5.47 20.10
N PRO A 649 11.21 5.07 19.07
CA PRO A 649 10.38 6.00 18.34
C PRO A 649 9.58 6.80 19.34
N LEU A 650 9.58 8.13 19.18
CA LEU A 650 8.95 9.02 20.17
C LEU A 650 7.52 8.57 20.41
N ILE A 651 6.71 8.43 19.37
CA ILE A 651 5.42 7.73 19.42
C ILE A 651 5.08 7.18 18.04
N GLN A 652 5.15 5.88 17.86
CA GLN A 652 4.69 5.23 16.63
C GLN A 652 3.84 4.02 16.98
N ASP A 653 2.73 3.82 16.26
CA ASP A 653 1.95 2.62 16.41
C ASP A 653 2.64 1.41 15.75
N ASP A 654 2.28 0.23 16.20
CA ASP A 654 2.86 -1.02 15.72
C ASP A 654 2.61 -1.27 14.22
N VAL A 655 1.58 -0.65 13.63
CA VAL A 655 1.26 -0.77 12.21
C VAL A 655 2.32 -0.05 11.38
N LEU A 656 2.67 1.19 11.77
CA LEU A 656 3.74 1.96 11.12
C LEU A 656 5.10 1.28 11.28
N LEU A 657 5.41 0.75 12.47
CA LEU A 657 6.65 0.03 12.73
C LEU A 657 6.79 -1.27 11.92
N LYS A 658 5.67 -1.87 11.50
CA LYS A 658 5.65 -3.07 10.65
C LYS A 658 5.72 -2.74 9.16
N CYS A 659 5.35 -1.52 8.77
CA CYS A 659 5.53 -1.02 7.40
C CYS A 659 7.01 -0.73 7.19
N SER A 660 7.78 -1.73 6.75
CA SER A 660 9.22 -1.61 6.50
C SER A 660 9.46 -0.68 5.31
N LEU A 661 9.81 0.57 5.61
CA LEU A 661 10.39 1.46 4.60
C LEU A 661 11.90 1.17 4.53
N PRO A 662 12.50 1.16 3.34
CA PRO A 662 13.95 1.12 3.24
C PRO A 662 14.53 2.34 3.95
N PHE A 663 15.53 2.13 4.80
CA PHE A 663 16.30 3.24 5.35
C PHE A 663 16.96 3.98 4.21
N SER A 664 16.69 5.25 4.08
CA SER A 664 17.52 6.08 3.23
C SER A 664 18.87 6.27 3.91
N ASP A 665 19.93 6.12 3.14
CA ASP A 665 21.29 6.50 3.54
C ASP A 665 21.29 7.95 4.02
N ARG A 666 22.23 8.31 4.92
CA ARG A 666 22.39 9.68 5.42
C ARG A 666 22.53 10.68 4.26
N GLU A 667 23.31 10.33 3.25
CA GLU A 667 23.54 11.16 2.07
C GLU A 667 22.22 11.40 1.28
N GLU A 668 21.40 10.36 1.12
CA GLU A 668 20.11 10.48 0.45
C GLU A 668 19.13 11.34 1.26
N THR A 669 19.10 11.17 2.59
CA THR A 669 18.25 11.98 3.47
C THR A 669 18.62 13.46 3.42
N GLU A 670 19.93 13.80 3.48
CA GLU A 670 20.42 15.18 3.34
C GLU A 670 20.09 15.76 1.96
N ARG A 671 20.19 14.95 0.90
CA ARG A 671 19.78 15.34 -0.46
C ARG A 671 18.30 15.70 -0.52
N LYS A 672 17.44 14.90 0.10
CA LYS A 672 15.99 15.18 0.17
C LYS A 672 15.69 16.47 0.94
N PHE A 673 16.34 16.72 2.06
CA PHE A 673 16.22 18.00 2.78
C PHE A 673 16.67 19.19 1.95
N THR A 674 17.72 19.02 1.15
CA THR A 674 18.18 20.05 0.20
C THR A 674 17.11 20.33 -0.87
N ILE A 675 16.45 19.31 -1.41
CA ILE A 675 15.34 19.48 -2.35
C ILE A 675 14.18 20.24 -1.70
N ILE A 676 13.80 19.87 -0.47
CA ILE A 676 12.72 20.54 0.28
C ILE A 676 13.07 22.02 0.52
N LEU A 677 14.30 22.32 0.93
CA LEU A 677 14.77 23.70 1.13
C LEU A 677 14.67 24.53 -0.15
N ASN A 678 15.09 23.96 -1.29
CA ASN A 678 14.98 24.63 -2.58
C ASN A 678 13.51 24.90 -2.98
N LEU A 679 12.61 23.95 -2.69
CA LEU A 679 11.17 24.13 -2.90
C LEU A 679 10.60 25.21 -1.97
N LEU A 680 11.00 25.24 -0.69
CA LEU A 680 10.61 26.29 0.24
C LEU A 680 11.04 27.68 -0.24
N HIS A 681 12.30 27.84 -0.67
CA HIS A 681 12.77 29.08 -1.26
C HIS A 681 11.93 29.49 -2.47
N LYS A 682 11.64 28.55 -3.36
CA LYS A 682 10.84 28.82 -4.56
C LYS A 682 9.40 29.22 -4.24
N CYS A 683 8.76 28.52 -3.32
CA CYS A 683 7.39 28.84 -2.84
C CYS A 683 7.36 30.18 -2.06
N GLY A 684 8.38 30.47 -1.26
CA GLY A 684 8.48 31.70 -0.47
C GLY A 684 8.53 32.99 -1.30
N TYR A 685 9.07 32.93 -2.53
CA TYR A 685 9.04 34.06 -3.46
C TYR A 685 7.63 34.40 -3.98
N SER A 686 6.73 33.41 -4.01
CA SER A 686 5.37 33.55 -4.57
C SER A 686 4.30 33.79 -3.52
N ASP A 687 4.41 33.23 -2.32
CA ASP A 687 3.34 33.27 -1.31
C ASP A 687 3.82 33.04 0.13
N SER A 688 4.78 33.82 0.58
CA SER A 688 5.35 33.72 1.94
C SER A 688 4.36 34.08 3.06
N SER A 689 3.21 34.69 2.75
CA SER A 689 2.19 35.09 3.71
C SER A 689 1.11 34.02 3.94
N SER A 690 1.04 32.99 3.10
CA SER A 690 0.06 31.91 3.18
C SER A 690 0.24 31.10 4.47
N LEU A 691 -0.87 30.83 5.16
CA LEU A 691 -0.86 30.03 6.38
C LEU A 691 -0.35 28.60 6.09
N LEU A 692 -0.64 28.06 4.90
CA LEU A 692 -0.16 26.76 4.47
C LEU A 692 1.36 26.76 4.29
N PHE A 693 1.92 27.80 3.63
CA PHE A 693 3.39 27.93 3.49
C PHE A 693 4.08 27.96 4.84
N LYS A 694 3.60 28.81 5.77
CA LYS A 694 4.15 28.89 7.14
C LYS A 694 4.08 27.55 7.88
N LYS A 695 3.00 26.78 7.68
CA LYS A 695 2.88 25.45 8.26
C LYS A 695 3.92 24.48 7.70
N LEU A 696 4.13 24.47 6.37
CA LEU A 696 5.12 23.61 5.73
C LEU A 696 6.55 23.99 6.10
N GLU A 697 6.83 25.29 6.21
CA GLU A 697 8.12 25.79 6.68
C GLU A 697 8.40 25.39 8.15
N ALA A 698 7.42 25.54 9.04
CA ALA A 698 7.53 25.12 10.43
C ALA A 698 7.74 23.59 10.53
N SER A 699 7.04 22.82 9.72
CA SER A 699 7.24 21.35 9.65
C SER A 699 8.64 20.97 9.14
N TYR A 700 9.17 21.67 8.14
CA TYR A 700 10.56 21.47 7.69
C TYR A 700 11.57 21.76 8.80
N LEU A 701 11.41 22.90 9.51
CA LEU A 701 12.32 23.31 10.59
C LEU A 701 12.30 22.28 11.74
N GLU A 702 11.13 21.80 12.11
CA GLU A 702 10.95 20.73 13.10
C GLU A 702 11.65 19.45 12.65
N MET A 703 11.28 18.91 11.48
CA MET A 703 11.81 17.63 11.00
C MET A 703 13.33 17.67 10.79
N TYR A 704 13.87 18.72 10.17
CA TYR A 704 15.30 18.82 9.92
C TYR A 704 16.08 19.09 11.21
N GLY A 705 15.49 19.87 12.14
CA GLY A 705 16.02 20.10 13.48
C GLY A 705 16.10 18.80 14.29
N GLY A 706 15.00 18.04 14.37
CA GLY A 706 14.94 16.74 15.02
C GLY A 706 15.90 15.72 14.40
N TYR A 707 15.98 15.65 13.06
CA TYR A 707 16.95 14.82 12.35
C TYR A 707 18.40 15.14 12.77
N LYS A 708 18.79 16.41 12.81
CA LYS A 708 20.15 16.83 13.24
C LYS A 708 20.42 16.50 14.70
N ILE A 709 19.45 16.69 15.59
CA ILE A 709 19.57 16.30 17.01
C ILE A 709 19.83 14.79 17.11
N ASN A 710 19.14 13.98 16.32
CA ASN A 710 19.31 12.54 16.30
C ASN A 710 20.71 12.09 15.86
N TRP A 711 21.35 12.86 14.96
CA TRP A 711 22.72 12.60 14.51
C TRP A 711 23.79 13.26 15.39
N GLY A 712 23.41 13.82 16.56
CA GLY A 712 24.34 14.45 17.49
C GLY A 712 24.79 15.88 17.11
N GLU A 713 24.21 16.48 16.06
CA GLU A 713 24.45 17.86 15.65
C GLU A 713 23.59 18.83 16.49
N TYR A 714 23.79 18.78 17.81
CA TYR A 714 22.89 19.39 18.79
C TYR A 714 22.67 20.89 18.61
N GLU A 715 23.73 21.69 18.39
CA GLU A 715 23.57 23.14 18.25
C GLU A 715 22.80 23.53 16.99
N GLY A 716 23.12 22.90 15.87
CA GLY A 716 22.46 23.17 14.59
C GLY A 716 20.99 22.72 14.62
N GLY A 717 20.76 21.51 15.11
CA GLY A 717 19.43 20.95 15.23
C GLY A 717 18.54 21.76 16.17
N ARG A 718 19.07 22.11 17.34
CA ARG A 718 18.33 22.92 18.33
C ARG A 718 17.88 24.28 17.78
N ARG A 719 18.76 24.99 17.05
CA ARG A 719 18.41 26.28 16.42
C ARG A 719 17.23 26.14 15.44
N LEU A 720 17.25 25.10 14.65
CA LEU A 720 16.17 24.85 13.69
C LEU A 720 14.85 24.52 14.42
N THR A 721 14.90 23.61 15.39
CA THR A 721 13.71 23.22 16.16
C THR A 721 13.14 24.39 16.97
N ASP A 722 13.99 25.26 17.57
CA ASP A 722 13.52 26.47 18.26
C ASP A 722 12.84 27.45 17.29
N ALA A 723 13.39 27.62 16.07
CA ALA A 723 12.75 28.45 15.04
C ALA A 723 11.39 27.89 14.62
N GLY A 724 11.30 26.55 14.44
CA GLY A 724 10.05 25.85 14.18
C GLY A 724 9.01 26.03 15.31
N LEU A 725 9.46 25.92 16.55
CA LEU A 725 8.62 26.14 17.75
C LEU A 725 8.06 27.56 17.81
N VAL A 726 8.88 28.57 17.55
CA VAL A 726 8.44 29.99 17.52
C VAL A 726 7.38 30.16 16.43
N SER A 727 7.64 29.69 15.21
CA SER A 727 6.69 29.77 14.10
C SER A 727 5.37 29.04 14.40
N ALA A 728 5.46 27.86 15.00
CA ALA A 728 4.27 27.08 15.39
C ALA A 728 3.40 27.80 16.43
N ARG A 729 4.03 28.41 17.44
CA ARG A 729 3.34 29.18 18.48
C ARG A 729 2.69 30.46 17.94
N GLU A 730 3.38 31.19 17.08
CA GLU A 730 2.87 32.44 16.47
C GLU A 730 1.65 32.15 15.56
N CYS A 731 1.64 31.01 14.87
CA CYS A 731 0.60 30.64 13.93
C CYS A 731 -0.48 29.72 14.52
N GLY A 732 -0.32 29.21 15.73
CA GLY A 732 -1.25 28.30 16.39
C GLY A 732 -1.23 26.87 15.83
N PHE A 733 -0.07 26.38 15.40
CA PHE A 733 0.10 25.01 14.91
C PHE A 733 0.43 24.04 16.05
N ASP A 734 -0.56 23.77 16.89
CA ASP A 734 -0.42 22.99 18.13
C ASP A 734 0.26 21.61 17.93
N GLU A 735 0.07 20.95 16.76
CA GLU A 735 0.71 19.66 16.47
C GLU A 735 2.21 19.80 16.19
N ILE A 736 2.60 20.82 15.43
CA ILE A 736 4.02 21.09 15.15
C ILE A 736 4.71 21.57 16.43
N GLU A 737 4.03 22.40 17.24
CA GLU A 737 4.53 22.79 18.57
C GLU A 737 4.83 21.56 19.42
N LEU A 738 3.91 20.57 19.45
CA LEU A 738 4.09 19.34 20.21
C LEU A 738 5.33 18.57 19.76
N HIS A 739 5.50 18.37 18.45
CA HIS A 739 6.67 17.67 17.91
C HIS A 739 7.98 18.43 18.15
N CYS A 740 8.00 19.75 18.00
CA CYS A 740 9.16 20.55 18.37
C CYS A 740 9.56 20.39 19.84
N LEU A 741 8.58 20.37 20.74
CA LEU A 741 8.83 20.15 22.17
C LEU A 741 9.38 18.73 22.44
N GLU A 742 8.92 17.72 21.69
CA GLU A 742 9.43 16.34 21.79
C GLU A 742 10.87 16.24 21.34
N ASP A 743 11.26 16.86 20.21
CA ASP A 743 12.65 16.93 19.76
C ASP A 743 13.55 17.70 20.72
N ILE A 744 13.05 18.79 21.28
CA ILE A 744 13.75 19.56 22.33
C ILE A 744 13.93 18.71 23.59
N ALA A 745 12.91 17.98 24.02
CA ALA A 745 13.02 17.06 25.15
C ALA A 745 14.03 15.96 24.87
N HIS A 746 14.08 15.45 23.64
CA HIS A 746 15.09 14.49 23.23
C HIS A 746 16.51 15.06 23.31
N HIS A 747 16.73 16.30 22.85
CA HIS A 747 17.99 17.00 23.03
C HIS A 747 18.40 17.09 24.51
N TYR A 748 17.48 17.51 25.40
CA TYR A 748 17.77 17.60 26.84
C TYR A 748 18.05 16.24 27.47
N LEU A 749 17.39 15.18 26.99
CA LEU A 749 17.64 13.81 27.41
C LEU A 749 19.06 13.34 27.03
N GLN A 750 19.50 13.67 25.81
CA GLN A 750 20.86 13.28 25.34
C GLN A 750 21.98 14.07 26.00
N THR A 751 21.69 15.31 26.44
CA THR A 751 22.66 16.18 27.11
C THR A 751 22.56 16.16 28.65
N ASP A 752 21.75 15.21 29.21
CA ASP A 752 21.53 15.05 30.66
C ASP A 752 21.06 16.33 31.39
N GLN A 753 20.26 17.17 30.72
CA GLN A 753 19.71 18.40 31.29
C GLN A 753 18.35 18.12 31.96
N SER A 754 18.38 17.59 33.18
CA SER A 754 17.19 17.10 33.88
C SER A 754 16.12 18.16 34.15
N ALA A 755 16.50 19.35 34.59
CA ALA A 755 15.56 20.43 34.95
C ALA A 755 14.79 20.92 33.70
N GLU A 756 15.49 21.12 32.58
CA GLU A 756 14.92 21.52 31.29
C GLU A 756 14.06 20.41 30.70
N LEU A 757 14.48 19.15 30.83
CA LEU A 757 13.71 17.97 30.41
C LEU A 757 12.39 17.87 31.19
N SER A 758 12.42 18.06 32.52
CA SER A 758 11.23 18.08 33.37
C SER A 758 10.25 19.18 32.97
N LYS A 759 10.76 20.38 32.72
CA LYS A 759 9.93 21.52 32.25
C LYS A 759 9.28 21.21 30.90
N CYS A 760 10.06 20.75 29.94
CA CYS A 760 9.59 20.41 28.61
C CYS A 760 8.56 19.27 28.65
N GLY A 761 8.78 18.22 29.45
CA GLY A 761 7.84 17.13 29.65
C GLY A 761 6.49 17.60 30.22
N LYS A 762 6.48 18.59 31.12
CA LYS A 762 5.24 19.19 31.64
C LYS A 762 4.52 20.03 30.57
N GLU A 763 5.25 20.74 29.71
CA GLU A 763 4.67 21.50 28.58
C GLU A 763 4.02 20.53 27.58
N ILE A 764 4.71 19.43 27.24
CA ILE A 764 4.16 18.35 26.38
C ILE A 764 2.89 17.76 27.01
N LEU A 765 2.90 17.47 28.32
CA LEU A 765 1.75 16.91 29.01
C LEU A 765 0.52 17.82 28.97
N ALA A 766 0.73 19.13 29.17
CA ALA A 766 -0.32 20.13 29.11
C ALA A 766 -0.90 20.26 27.68
N LEU A 767 -0.03 20.35 26.67
CA LEU A 767 -0.43 20.47 25.27
C LEU A 767 -1.12 19.20 24.76
N ALA A 768 -0.58 18.01 25.08
CA ALA A 768 -1.22 16.74 24.77
C ALA A 768 -2.60 16.61 25.44
N GLY A 769 -2.76 17.13 26.66
CA GLY A 769 -4.04 17.24 27.33
C GLY A 769 -5.05 18.11 26.60
N LYS A 770 -4.63 19.27 26.11
CA LYS A 770 -5.44 20.18 25.27
C LYS A 770 -5.89 19.51 23.97
N LEU A 771 -5.01 18.73 23.35
CA LEU A 771 -5.25 18.06 22.07
C LEU A 771 -5.96 16.71 22.19
N GLY A 772 -6.16 16.18 23.39
CA GLY A 772 -6.75 14.85 23.60
C GLY A 772 -5.87 13.69 23.14
N LYS A 773 -4.53 13.89 23.05
CA LYS A 773 -3.56 12.90 22.57
C LYS A 773 -3.00 12.07 23.73
N GLU A 774 -3.67 10.99 24.11
CA GLU A 774 -3.27 10.14 25.25
C GLU A 774 -1.89 9.47 25.06
N ASN A 775 -1.53 9.10 23.83
CA ASN A 775 -0.21 8.55 23.51
C ASN A 775 0.92 9.55 23.84
N HIS A 776 0.75 10.84 23.52
CA HIS A 776 1.72 11.90 23.85
C HIS A 776 1.76 12.22 25.35
N LYS A 777 0.64 12.04 26.09
CA LYS A 777 0.68 12.09 27.56
C LYS A 777 1.54 10.96 28.14
N GLY A 778 1.41 9.74 27.58
CA GLY A 778 2.25 8.61 27.96
C GLY A 778 3.74 8.90 27.75
N LEU A 779 4.10 9.53 26.62
CA LEU A 779 5.46 10.01 26.36
C LEU A 779 5.90 11.08 27.37
N ALA A 780 5.04 12.07 27.64
CA ALA A 780 5.37 13.13 28.57
C ALA A 780 5.68 12.58 29.99
N PHE A 781 4.90 11.62 30.48
CA PHE A 781 5.22 10.92 31.75
C PHE A 781 6.56 10.18 31.65
N ARG A 782 6.86 9.53 30.55
CA ARG A 782 8.16 8.88 30.35
C ARG A 782 9.32 9.87 30.42
N LEU A 783 9.21 11.04 29.77
CA LEU A 783 10.24 12.09 29.80
C LEU A 783 10.41 12.70 31.19
N ILE A 784 9.33 12.93 31.92
CA ILE A 784 9.35 13.40 33.32
C ILE A 784 10.01 12.34 34.21
N GLY A 785 9.65 11.06 34.04
CA GLY A 785 10.29 9.97 34.76
C GLY A 785 11.80 9.87 34.49
N MET A 786 12.23 10.11 33.24
CA MET A 786 13.65 10.18 32.88
C MET A 786 14.37 11.36 33.54
N SER A 787 13.75 12.54 33.66
CA SER A 787 14.35 13.65 34.38
C SER A 787 14.56 13.33 35.86
N GLN A 788 13.58 12.69 36.50
CA GLN A 788 13.65 12.24 37.90
C GLN A 788 14.75 11.18 38.07
N LEU A 789 14.88 10.25 37.10
CA LEU A 789 15.94 9.25 37.11
C LEU A 789 17.34 9.89 37.04
N ILE A 790 17.53 10.88 36.16
CA ILE A 790 18.80 11.63 36.07
C ILE A 790 19.10 12.38 37.38
N GLU A 791 18.11 12.90 38.07
CA GLU A 791 18.23 13.58 39.38
C GLU A 791 18.45 12.60 40.55
N GLY A 792 18.33 11.27 40.34
CA GLY A 792 18.47 10.25 41.35
C GLY A 792 17.21 10.04 42.19
N ASP A 793 16.07 10.63 41.85
CA ASP A 793 14.77 10.34 42.46
C ASP A 793 14.16 9.05 41.88
N TYR A 794 14.70 7.91 42.27
CA TYR A 794 14.25 6.61 41.79
C TYR A 794 12.79 6.28 42.10
N ARG A 795 12.29 6.72 43.27
CA ARG A 795 10.89 6.47 43.67
C ARG A 795 9.92 7.29 42.83
N GLY A 796 10.23 8.55 42.63
CA GLY A 796 9.45 9.43 41.73
C GLY A 796 9.47 8.93 40.29
N ALA A 797 10.64 8.56 39.81
CA ALA A 797 10.81 8.03 38.46
C ALA A 797 9.98 6.76 38.22
N GLU A 798 10.05 5.78 39.13
CA GLU A 798 9.28 4.52 39.03
C GLU A 798 7.77 4.79 38.99
N SER A 799 7.28 5.63 39.90
CA SER A 799 5.85 6.00 39.94
C SER A 799 5.41 6.66 38.62
N THR A 800 6.22 7.55 38.08
CA THR A 800 5.92 8.28 36.84
C THR A 800 5.99 7.34 35.61
N PHE A 801 6.94 6.41 35.57
CA PHE A 801 7.00 5.37 34.54
C PHE A 801 5.78 4.44 34.56
N ILE A 802 5.28 4.08 35.74
CA ILE A 802 4.07 3.26 35.89
C ILE A 802 2.86 4.01 35.31
N GLU A 803 2.74 5.32 35.51
CA GLU A 803 1.64 6.11 34.90
C GLU A 803 1.73 6.12 33.35
N SER A 804 2.97 6.20 32.80
CA SER A 804 3.18 6.05 31.34
C SER A 804 2.71 4.69 30.83
N ILE A 805 3.11 3.60 31.52
CA ILE A 805 2.71 2.23 31.17
C ILE A 805 1.20 2.07 31.18
N LYS A 806 0.51 2.53 32.24
CA LYS A 806 -0.95 2.44 32.37
C LYS A 806 -1.69 3.10 31.22
N LEU A 807 -1.19 4.25 30.73
CA LEU A 807 -1.80 4.95 29.58
C LEU A 807 -1.65 4.13 28.29
N PHE A 808 -0.48 3.55 28.04
CA PHE A 808 -0.28 2.72 26.84
C PHE A 808 -1.06 1.39 26.93
N GLU A 809 -1.16 0.77 28.09
CA GLU A 809 -2.03 -0.39 28.33
C GLU A 809 -3.51 -0.05 28.08
N ALA A 810 -3.97 1.10 28.54
CA ALA A 810 -5.32 1.56 28.26
C ALA A 810 -5.58 1.80 26.76
N LEU A 811 -4.59 2.31 26.02
CA LEU A 811 -4.67 2.44 24.56
C LEU A 811 -4.70 1.07 23.85
N GLU A 812 -3.91 0.10 24.32
CA GLU A 812 -3.93 -1.27 23.79
C GLU A 812 -5.33 -1.90 23.94
N MET A 813 -6.02 -1.68 25.05
CA MET A 813 -7.41 -2.13 25.24
C MET A 813 -8.41 -1.53 24.24
N THR A 814 -8.09 -0.40 23.65
CA THR A 814 -8.89 0.24 22.58
C THR A 814 -8.47 -0.21 21.16
N GLY A 815 -7.56 -1.16 21.05
CA GLY A 815 -7.04 -1.65 19.77
C GLY A 815 -5.94 -0.79 19.15
N LYS A 816 -5.37 0.16 19.90
CA LYS A 816 -4.23 1.00 19.46
C LYS A 816 -2.94 0.52 20.13
N PHE A 817 -2.05 -0.06 19.37
CA PHE A 817 -0.83 -0.71 19.86
C PHE A 817 0.37 0.22 19.70
N TYR A 818 1.00 0.58 20.82
CA TYR A 818 2.24 1.37 20.89
C TYR A 818 3.28 0.57 21.70
N THR A 819 3.57 -0.64 21.25
CA THR A 819 4.33 -1.64 22.01
C THR A 819 5.69 -1.10 22.44
N LEU A 820 6.50 -0.50 21.55
CA LEU A 820 7.81 0.02 21.96
C LEU A 820 7.70 1.19 22.95
N SER A 821 6.72 2.08 22.77
CA SER A 821 6.50 3.20 23.71
C SER A 821 6.09 2.73 25.10
N MET A 822 5.35 1.63 25.19
CA MET A 822 5.02 0.97 26.46
C MET A 822 6.22 0.25 27.09
N LEU A 823 7.06 -0.39 26.27
CA LEU A 823 8.21 -1.16 26.76
C LEU A 823 9.39 -0.28 27.19
N ALA A 824 9.52 0.93 26.67
CA ALA A 824 10.58 1.85 27.05
C ALA A 824 10.61 2.14 28.58
N PRO A 825 9.50 2.51 29.25
CA PRO A 825 9.49 2.67 30.70
C PRO A 825 9.84 1.38 31.46
N HIS A 826 9.46 0.20 30.94
CA HIS A 826 9.85 -1.08 31.55
C HIS A 826 11.36 -1.27 31.52
N CYS A 827 12.02 -0.88 30.42
CA CYS A 827 13.48 -0.94 30.30
C CYS A 827 14.15 0.00 31.31
N TYR A 828 13.68 1.27 31.44
CA TYR A 828 14.23 2.23 32.39
C TYR A 828 14.02 1.80 33.85
N ILE A 829 12.91 1.17 34.20
CA ILE A 829 12.71 0.55 35.52
C ILE A 829 13.74 -0.56 35.70
N GLY A 830 14.04 -1.36 34.67
CA GLY A 830 15.10 -2.36 34.67
C GLY A 830 16.48 -1.75 34.97
N GLU A 831 16.89 -0.68 34.26
CA GLU A 831 18.16 0.04 34.47
C GLU A 831 18.25 0.56 35.91
N MET A 832 17.20 1.14 36.43
CA MET A 832 17.15 1.68 37.79
C MET A 832 17.39 0.58 38.83
N HIS A 833 16.74 -0.56 38.70
CA HIS A 833 16.94 -1.71 39.61
C HIS A 833 18.34 -2.34 39.44
N GLN A 834 18.87 -2.36 38.20
CA GLN A 834 20.23 -2.80 37.94
C GLN A 834 21.25 -1.91 38.66
N TRP A 835 21.10 -0.57 38.58
CA TRP A 835 21.96 0.36 39.32
C TRP A 835 21.84 0.23 40.85
N ALA A 836 20.65 -0.12 41.33
CA ALA A 836 20.43 -0.44 42.76
C ALA A 836 21.02 -1.81 43.19
N GLY A 837 21.48 -2.63 42.23
CA GLY A 837 22.07 -3.92 42.49
C GLY A 837 21.13 -5.11 42.36
N GLU A 838 19.95 -4.92 41.82
CA GLU A 838 18.94 -5.96 41.66
C GLU A 838 18.94 -6.48 40.21
N SER A 839 20.13 -6.91 39.70
CA SER A 839 20.34 -7.30 38.28
C SER A 839 19.44 -8.46 37.85
N GLY A 840 19.09 -9.39 38.78
CA GLY A 840 18.12 -10.46 38.46
C GLY A 840 16.69 -9.97 38.25
N TYR A 841 16.26 -8.88 38.90
CA TYR A 841 14.98 -8.23 38.61
C TYR A 841 15.03 -7.47 37.28
N ALA A 842 16.12 -6.75 37.02
CA ALA A 842 16.36 -6.05 35.77
C ALA A 842 16.30 -7.02 34.57
N MET A 843 16.97 -8.17 34.67
CA MET A 843 16.95 -9.22 33.65
C MET A 843 15.53 -9.65 33.29
N LYS A 844 14.69 -9.92 34.28
CA LYS A 844 13.29 -10.30 34.06
C LYS A 844 12.51 -9.20 33.30
N ARG A 845 12.81 -7.91 33.55
CA ARG A 845 12.19 -6.79 32.82
C ARG A 845 12.65 -6.76 31.37
N TYR A 846 13.94 -6.97 31.11
CA TYR A 846 14.48 -6.97 29.75
C TYR A 846 13.96 -8.17 28.95
N GLU A 847 13.90 -9.36 29.54
CA GLU A 847 13.30 -10.54 28.93
C GLU A 847 11.81 -10.35 28.63
N TYR A 848 11.06 -9.70 29.53
CA TYR A 848 9.67 -9.32 29.29
C TYR A 848 9.57 -8.44 28.04
N CYS A 849 10.44 -7.42 27.91
CA CYS A 849 10.46 -6.53 26.75
C CYS A 849 10.75 -7.30 25.45
N LEU A 850 11.75 -8.19 25.46
CA LEU A 850 12.11 -9.03 24.32
C LEU A 850 10.94 -9.95 23.91
N ASN A 851 10.30 -10.63 24.88
CA ASN A 851 9.18 -11.51 24.62
C ASN A 851 7.96 -10.76 24.04
N ARG A 852 7.68 -9.55 24.52
CA ARG A 852 6.61 -8.70 23.99
C ARG A 852 6.92 -8.24 22.57
N CYS A 853 8.16 -7.83 22.26
CA CYS A 853 8.57 -7.51 20.90
C CYS A 853 8.40 -8.71 19.95
N ARG A 854 8.87 -9.90 20.37
CA ARG A 854 8.73 -11.13 19.58
C ARG A 854 7.25 -11.47 19.32
N SER A 855 6.40 -11.41 20.36
CA SER A 855 4.97 -11.68 20.22
C SER A 855 4.24 -10.66 19.34
N ALA A 856 4.65 -9.39 19.38
CA ALA A 856 4.13 -8.35 18.53
C ALA A 856 4.71 -8.36 17.10
N GLY A 857 5.75 -9.17 16.84
CA GLY A 857 6.46 -9.22 15.56
C GLY A 857 7.23 -7.94 15.25
N LEU A 858 7.78 -7.27 16.26
CA LEU A 858 8.57 -6.05 16.14
C LEU A 858 10.06 -6.40 16.24
N PHE A 859 10.85 -5.98 15.25
CA PHE A 859 12.32 -6.08 15.30
C PHE A 859 12.95 -4.90 16.01
N TRP A 860 12.32 -3.74 15.87
CA TRP A 860 12.76 -2.50 16.46
C TRP A 860 12.87 -2.60 17.99
N GLY A 861 13.92 -2.02 18.55
CA GLY A 861 14.15 -2.00 19.98
C GLY A 861 14.74 -3.29 20.58
N GLN A 862 14.69 -4.43 19.89
CA GLN A 862 15.21 -5.68 20.45
C GLN A 862 16.72 -5.63 20.71
N SER A 863 17.51 -5.05 19.79
CA SER A 863 18.96 -4.87 20.01
C SER A 863 19.28 -4.04 21.26
N HIS A 864 18.43 -3.03 21.56
CA HIS A 864 18.51 -2.23 22.75
C HIS A 864 18.25 -3.07 24.03
N PHE A 865 17.18 -3.87 24.03
CA PHE A 865 16.88 -4.74 25.17
C PHE A 865 17.93 -5.83 25.35
N HIS A 866 18.51 -6.36 24.27
CA HIS A 866 19.64 -7.28 24.34
C HIS A 866 20.90 -6.62 24.91
N ALA A 867 21.16 -5.34 24.63
CA ALA A 867 22.27 -4.59 25.18
C ALA A 867 22.16 -4.51 26.72
N HIS A 868 20.99 -4.12 27.23
CA HIS A 868 20.75 -4.05 28.66
C HIS A 868 20.71 -5.41 29.33
N ALA A 869 20.17 -6.44 28.69
CA ALA A 869 20.19 -7.81 29.19
C ALA A 869 21.61 -8.36 29.25
N ALA A 870 22.44 -8.08 28.23
CA ALA A 870 23.87 -8.44 28.26
C ALA A 870 24.60 -7.73 29.41
N ASP A 871 24.36 -6.43 29.62
CA ASP A 871 24.96 -5.68 30.70
C ASP A 871 24.51 -6.19 32.08
N ALA A 872 23.26 -6.58 32.25
CA ALA A 872 22.78 -7.23 33.48
C ALA A 872 23.35 -8.64 33.69
N ALA A 873 23.59 -9.42 32.62
CA ALA A 873 24.24 -10.71 32.68
C ALA A 873 25.68 -10.59 33.15
N LEU A 874 26.42 -9.55 32.73
CA LEU A 874 27.75 -9.24 33.25
C LEU A 874 27.72 -8.99 34.77
N ASP A 875 26.74 -8.19 35.26
CA ASP A 875 26.58 -7.97 36.71
C ASP A 875 26.27 -9.25 37.52
N MET A 876 25.67 -10.23 36.88
CA MET A 876 25.34 -11.54 37.48
C MET A 876 26.48 -12.57 37.35
N ASP A 877 27.58 -12.19 36.68
CA ASP A 877 28.71 -13.08 36.34
C ASP A 877 28.32 -14.29 35.48
N ASP A 878 27.23 -14.13 34.69
CA ASP A 878 26.70 -15.15 33.77
C ASP A 878 27.21 -14.92 32.34
N TRP A 879 28.38 -15.49 32.07
CA TRP A 879 29.09 -15.31 30.78
C TRP A 879 28.43 -16.05 29.61
N GLU A 880 27.67 -17.11 29.84
CA GLU A 880 26.92 -17.79 28.78
C GLU A 880 25.76 -16.93 28.31
N LEU A 881 24.99 -16.40 29.26
CA LEU A 881 23.85 -15.53 29.01
C LEU A 881 24.32 -14.20 28.36
N LEU A 882 25.40 -13.63 28.86
CA LEU A 882 26.06 -12.45 28.28
C LEU A 882 26.36 -12.66 26.79
N ARG A 883 27.06 -13.75 26.46
CA ARG A 883 27.44 -14.06 25.06
C ARG A 883 26.19 -14.25 24.16
N ALA A 884 25.19 -14.98 24.62
CA ALA A 884 23.97 -15.20 23.88
C ALA A 884 23.25 -13.88 23.55
N HIS A 885 23.14 -12.96 24.51
CA HIS A 885 22.54 -11.66 24.28
C HIS A 885 23.37 -10.76 23.36
N ILE A 886 24.69 -10.82 23.43
CA ILE A 886 25.58 -10.07 22.53
C ILE A 886 25.42 -10.57 21.08
N GLU A 887 25.48 -11.89 20.85
CA GLU A 887 25.37 -12.47 19.51
C GLU A 887 24.05 -12.10 18.85
N GLU A 888 22.92 -12.26 19.55
CA GLU A 888 21.60 -11.93 19.04
C GLU A 888 21.44 -10.41 18.86
N GLY A 889 21.88 -9.60 19.84
CA GLY A 889 21.82 -8.14 19.79
C GLY A 889 22.65 -7.53 18.68
N VAL A 890 23.86 -8.02 18.43
CA VAL A 890 24.74 -7.58 17.33
C VAL A 890 24.15 -7.97 15.99
N SER A 891 23.65 -9.20 15.84
CA SER A 891 22.99 -9.66 14.62
C SER A 891 21.78 -8.79 14.25
N LEU A 892 20.94 -8.46 15.23
CA LEU A 892 19.79 -7.56 15.07
C LEU A 892 20.23 -6.14 14.71
N PHE A 893 21.28 -5.62 15.36
CA PHE A 893 21.80 -4.29 15.06
C PHE A 893 22.38 -4.19 13.65
N GLU A 894 23.20 -5.14 13.24
CA GLU A 894 23.81 -5.17 11.89
C GLU A 894 22.73 -5.33 10.80
N SER A 895 21.63 -6.00 11.11
CA SER A 895 20.50 -6.12 10.20
C SER A 895 19.63 -4.87 10.12
N SER A 896 19.63 -4.01 11.16
CA SER A 896 18.71 -2.86 11.26
C SER A 896 19.33 -1.49 10.97
N GLN A 897 20.66 -1.39 10.87
CA GLN A 897 21.44 -0.14 10.67
C GLN A 897 21.09 1.02 11.62
N GLY A 898 20.39 0.77 12.71
CA GLY A 898 19.97 1.84 13.61
C GLY A 898 19.91 1.40 15.06
N GLY A 899 20.57 2.12 15.95
CA GLY A 899 20.44 1.95 17.39
C GLY A 899 21.64 2.47 18.17
N HIS A 900 21.46 3.50 18.97
CA HIS A 900 22.55 4.09 19.78
C HIS A 900 23.05 3.22 20.92
N CYS A 901 22.22 2.35 21.53
CA CYS A 901 22.65 1.43 22.59
C CYS A 901 23.63 0.36 22.14
N SER A 902 23.93 0.32 20.86
CA SER A 902 24.92 -0.60 20.30
C SER A 902 26.35 -0.30 20.78
N SER A 903 26.61 0.88 21.35
CA SER A 903 27.87 1.15 22.04
C SER A 903 28.06 0.17 23.19
N ILE A 904 27.04 -0.09 24.03
CA ILE A 904 27.09 -1.09 25.11
C ILE A 904 27.34 -2.50 24.54
N LEU A 905 26.62 -2.90 23.49
CA LEU A 905 26.79 -4.21 22.86
C LEU A 905 28.23 -4.45 22.36
N TYR A 906 28.77 -3.46 21.60
CA TYR A 906 30.12 -3.59 21.08
C TYR A 906 31.19 -3.46 22.17
N SER A 907 30.95 -2.67 23.22
CA SER A 907 31.79 -2.62 24.41
C SER A 907 31.86 -3.99 25.11
N LEU A 908 30.71 -4.61 25.34
CA LEU A 908 30.65 -5.95 25.97
C LEU A 908 31.19 -7.04 25.04
N LYS A 909 30.95 -6.90 23.71
CA LYS A 909 31.55 -7.80 22.72
C LYS A 909 33.09 -7.77 22.79
N ALA A 910 33.66 -6.57 22.87
CA ALA A 910 35.12 -6.43 22.99
C ALA A 910 35.67 -7.14 24.24
N VAL A 911 34.95 -7.05 25.35
CA VAL A 911 35.33 -7.78 26.58
C VAL A 911 35.26 -9.30 26.36
N CYS A 912 34.22 -9.81 25.72
CA CYS A 912 34.07 -11.23 25.40
C CYS A 912 35.17 -11.73 24.43
N ASP A 913 35.46 -10.97 23.38
CA ASP A 913 36.46 -11.31 22.39
C ASP A 913 37.87 -11.34 23.01
N ALA A 914 38.20 -10.31 23.83
CA ALA A 914 39.48 -10.26 24.56
C ALA A 914 39.64 -11.41 25.51
N ARG A 915 38.60 -11.78 26.29
CA ARG A 915 38.61 -12.92 27.17
C ARG A 915 38.72 -14.26 26.42
N GLY A 916 38.32 -14.31 25.18
CA GLY A 916 38.51 -15.44 24.29
C GLY A 916 39.90 -15.47 23.61
N GLY A 917 40.77 -14.51 23.89
CA GLY A 917 42.11 -14.36 23.29
C GLY A 917 42.15 -13.74 21.92
N ASP A 918 41.00 -13.28 21.33
CA ASP A 918 40.94 -12.60 20.04
C ASP A 918 40.99 -11.07 20.22
N PHE A 919 42.20 -10.57 20.48
CA PHE A 919 42.41 -9.12 20.67
C PHE A 919 42.18 -8.30 19.37
N GLY A 920 42.35 -8.94 18.20
CA GLY A 920 42.05 -8.27 16.93
C GLY A 920 40.54 -8.02 16.74
N ALA A 921 39.68 -8.97 17.14
CA ALA A 921 38.23 -8.78 17.15
C ALA A 921 37.82 -7.79 18.24
N ALA A 922 38.44 -7.84 19.42
CA ALA A 922 38.19 -6.91 20.52
C ALA A 922 38.47 -5.46 20.10
N LEU A 923 39.59 -5.20 19.40
CA LEU A 923 39.94 -3.88 18.92
C LEU A 923 38.90 -3.33 17.93
N ARG A 924 38.51 -4.13 16.94
CA ARG A 924 37.47 -3.72 15.98
C ARG A 924 36.14 -3.42 16.67
N ALA A 925 35.79 -4.18 17.72
CA ALA A 925 34.58 -3.93 18.50
C ALA A 925 34.68 -2.63 19.31
N LEU A 926 35.87 -2.33 19.91
CA LEU A 926 36.11 -1.05 20.61
C LEU A 926 36.05 0.16 19.67
N GLU A 927 36.67 0.09 18.49
CA GLU A 927 36.59 1.16 17.49
C GLU A 927 35.13 1.50 17.14
N LYS A 928 34.31 0.46 16.97
CA LYS A 928 32.88 0.65 16.68
C LYS A 928 32.12 1.18 17.90
N ALA A 929 32.46 0.73 19.09
CA ALA A 929 31.90 1.25 20.33
C ALA A 929 32.23 2.73 20.54
N ASP A 930 33.46 3.16 20.23
CA ASP A 930 33.90 4.56 20.33
C ASP A 930 33.12 5.48 19.38
N PHE A 931 32.97 5.06 18.14
CA PHE A 931 32.15 5.79 17.16
C PHE A 931 30.71 5.98 17.65
N LEU A 932 30.11 4.92 18.18
CA LEU A 932 28.73 4.95 18.67
C LEU A 932 28.57 5.71 20.00
N ALA A 933 29.58 5.66 20.88
CA ALA A 933 29.58 6.38 22.15
C ALA A 933 29.75 7.90 21.98
N SER A 934 30.41 8.35 20.88
CA SER A 934 30.64 9.78 20.61
C SER A 934 29.34 10.60 20.45
N ILE A 935 28.23 9.94 20.19
CA ILE A 935 26.91 10.52 19.97
C ILE A 935 25.98 10.32 21.19
N GLY A 936 26.46 9.62 22.25
CA GLY A 936 25.61 9.00 23.25
C GLY A 936 25.65 9.58 24.66
N LYS A 937 24.84 8.95 25.55
CA LYS A 937 24.68 9.27 26.96
C LYS A 937 25.93 8.95 27.78
N ARG A 938 26.08 9.61 28.94
CA ARG A 938 27.16 9.33 29.91
C ARG A 938 27.26 7.84 30.29
N SER A 939 26.14 7.14 30.45
CA SER A 939 26.12 5.72 30.74
C SER A 939 26.77 4.86 29.66
N TRP A 940 26.66 5.24 28.39
CA TRP A 940 27.28 4.51 27.29
C TRP A 940 28.79 4.77 27.22
N CYS A 941 29.19 6.03 27.44
CA CYS A 941 30.60 6.38 27.56
C CYS A 941 31.25 5.65 28.75
N ALA A 942 30.54 5.56 29.88
CA ALA A 942 31.01 4.83 31.06
C ALA A 942 31.20 3.31 30.78
N ALA A 943 30.25 2.69 30.11
CA ALA A 943 30.33 1.28 29.72
C ALA A 943 31.49 1.01 28.74
N GLN A 944 31.70 1.94 27.79
CA GLN A 944 32.81 1.88 26.84
C GLN A 944 34.19 2.02 27.53
N LEU A 945 34.32 2.97 28.46
CA LEU A 945 35.57 3.12 29.26
C LEU A 945 35.81 1.90 30.16
N MET A 946 34.79 1.32 30.76
CA MET A 946 34.87 0.08 31.51
C MET A 946 35.36 -1.07 30.61
N ALA A 947 34.84 -1.21 29.40
CA ALA A 947 35.30 -2.22 28.44
C ALA A 947 36.78 -2.01 28.05
N LYS A 948 37.24 -0.76 27.87
CA LYS A 948 38.66 -0.46 27.64
C LYS A 948 39.53 -0.85 28.84
N ALA A 949 39.07 -0.61 30.06
CA ALA A 949 39.77 -1.08 31.27
C ALA A 949 39.90 -2.62 31.29
N TRP A 950 38.81 -3.34 30.97
CA TRP A 950 38.84 -4.81 30.90
C TRP A 950 39.82 -5.33 29.83
N VAL A 951 39.71 -4.81 28.60
CA VAL A 951 40.56 -5.26 27.49
C VAL A 951 42.03 -4.94 27.76
N SER A 952 42.33 -3.77 28.36
CA SER A 952 43.70 -3.41 28.77
C SER A 952 44.25 -4.36 29.82
N ALA A 953 43.47 -4.69 30.86
CA ALA A 953 43.91 -5.60 31.91
C ALA A 953 44.15 -7.03 31.36
N LEU A 954 43.27 -7.57 30.53
CA LEU A 954 43.43 -8.88 29.92
C LEU A 954 44.63 -8.94 28.97
N ALA A 955 44.92 -7.86 28.25
CA ALA A 955 46.06 -7.77 27.34
C ALA A 955 47.38 -7.75 28.10
N ASP A 956 47.43 -7.09 29.27
CA ASP A 956 48.60 -7.06 30.14
C ASP A 956 48.90 -8.44 30.72
N ASP A 957 47.85 -9.19 31.15
CA ASP A 957 47.95 -10.53 31.71
C ASP A 957 48.44 -11.58 30.68
N GLU A 958 47.99 -11.49 29.40
CA GLU A 958 48.37 -12.43 28.35
C GLU A 958 49.65 -12.05 27.57
N GLY A 959 50.26 -10.91 27.88
CA GLY A 959 51.42 -10.43 27.17
C GLY A 959 51.18 -9.96 25.73
N SER A 960 49.93 -9.78 25.33
CA SER A 960 49.47 -9.34 24.00
C SER A 960 49.33 -7.82 23.90
N GLY A 961 49.83 -7.08 24.87
CA GLY A 961 49.76 -5.61 24.91
C GLY A 961 50.35 -4.89 23.72
N ALA A 962 51.26 -5.50 22.94
CA ALA A 962 51.85 -4.93 21.74
C ALA A 962 50.83 -4.74 20.57
N GLU A 963 49.84 -5.61 20.46
CA GLU A 963 48.78 -5.53 19.42
C GLU A 963 47.80 -4.37 19.67
N ILE A 964 47.58 -4.04 20.93
CA ILE A 964 46.57 -3.09 21.38
C ILE A 964 47.14 -1.74 21.80
N SER A 965 48.44 -1.65 22.10
CA SER A 965 49.09 -0.48 22.65
C SER A 965 49.02 0.77 21.74
N GLY A 966 48.73 0.62 20.46
CA GLY A 966 48.53 1.73 19.53
C GLY A 966 47.15 2.41 19.67
N TYR A 967 46.16 1.72 20.23
CA TYR A 967 44.80 2.21 20.38
C TYR A 967 44.44 2.55 21.84
N LEU A 968 44.82 1.71 22.78
CA LEU A 968 44.63 1.98 24.21
C LEU A 968 45.75 2.86 24.72
N THR A 969 45.48 4.14 24.97
CA THR A 969 46.44 5.14 25.36
C THR A 969 46.61 5.27 26.88
N HIS A 970 45.74 4.63 27.65
CA HIS A 970 45.74 4.69 29.13
C HIS A 970 45.78 3.28 29.70
N SER A 971 46.25 3.17 30.93
CA SER A 971 46.22 1.92 31.68
C SER A 971 44.80 1.47 32.04
N ALA A 972 44.61 0.20 32.39
CA ALA A 972 43.33 -0.34 32.88
C ALA A 972 42.78 0.47 34.06
N LYS A 973 43.69 0.88 34.96
CA LYS A 973 43.36 1.70 36.14
C LYS A 973 42.90 3.10 35.80
N GLU A 974 43.51 3.74 34.82
CA GLU A 974 43.12 5.10 34.38
C GLU A 974 41.78 5.08 33.65
N TYR A 975 41.53 4.10 32.76
CA TYR A 975 40.23 3.93 32.14
C TYR A 975 39.12 3.62 33.16
N ALA A 976 39.46 2.77 34.17
CA ALA A 976 38.54 2.46 35.28
C ALA A 976 38.16 3.70 36.08
N ALA A 977 39.14 4.57 36.38
CA ALA A 977 38.90 5.83 37.10
C ALA A 977 37.97 6.76 36.34
N GLN A 978 38.23 6.94 35.03
CA GLN A 978 37.33 7.73 34.17
C GLN A 978 35.91 7.14 34.09
N ALA A 979 35.76 5.81 33.99
CA ALA A 979 34.49 5.14 34.05
C ALA A 979 33.74 5.37 35.38
N VAL A 980 34.47 5.28 36.51
CA VAL A 980 33.91 5.56 37.84
C VAL A 980 33.38 6.98 37.96
N GLU A 981 34.10 7.98 37.47
CA GLU A 981 33.64 9.37 37.48
C GLU A 981 32.29 9.55 36.76
N LEU A 982 32.15 8.91 35.61
CA LEU A 982 30.89 8.96 34.87
C LEU A 982 29.76 8.18 35.57
N TYR A 983 30.07 6.99 36.18
CA TYR A 983 29.08 6.23 36.95
C TYR A 983 28.69 6.94 38.26
N GLU A 984 29.59 7.71 38.91
CA GLU A 984 29.27 8.57 40.04
C GLU A 984 28.26 9.66 39.68
N ALA A 985 28.42 10.27 38.47
CA ALA A 985 27.51 11.28 37.96
C ALA A 985 26.09 10.79 37.71
N ILE A 986 25.90 9.50 37.42
CA ILE A 986 24.59 8.86 37.20
C ILE A 986 24.10 8.03 38.40
N GLY A 987 24.84 7.99 39.51
CA GLY A 987 24.43 7.35 40.74
C GLY A 987 24.51 5.80 40.77
N ALA A 988 25.23 5.19 39.84
CA ALA A 988 25.31 3.72 39.66
C ALA A 988 26.30 3.07 40.70
N ARG A 989 25.98 3.14 41.99
CA ARG A 989 26.85 2.76 43.11
C ARG A 989 27.45 1.35 42.99
N ARG A 990 26.64 0.36 42.64
CA ARG A 990 27.13 -1.01 42.53
C ARG A 990 28.15 -1.18 41.40
N ARG A 991 27.94 -0.52 40.30
CA ARG A 991 28.88 -0.57 39.20
C ARG A 991 30.23 0.09 39.58
N ILE A 992 30.17 1.15 40.37
CA ILE A 992 31.34 1.82 40.94
C ILE A 992 32.09 0.84 41.86
N ASP A 993 31.40 0.15 42.78
CA ASP A 993 32.01 -0.83 43.69
C ASP A 993 32.63 -1.99 42.92
N PHE A 994 31.94 -2.48 41.88
CA PHE A 994 32.43 -3.53 40.99
C PHE A 994 33.76 -3.11 40.30
N ILE A 995 33.79 -1.93 39.70
CA ILE A 995 34.97 -1.41 39.00
C ILE A 995 36.11 -1.17 39.98
N LYS A 996 35.83 -0.56 41.16
CA LYS A 996 36.82 -0.32 42.19
C LYS A 996 37.44 -1.64 42.73
N ASN A 997 36.63 -2.65 42.93
CA ASN A 997 37.12 -3.95 43.40
C ASN A 997 37.95 -4.71 42.37
N MET A 998 37.72 -4.46 41.07
CA MET A 998 38.36 -5.20 40.00
C MET A 998 39.65 -4.56 39.50
N PHE A 999 39.71 -3.23 39.44
CA PHE A 999 40.78 -2.48 38.74
C PHE A 999 41.53 -1.52 39.66
N MET A 1000 40.99 -1.15 40.80
CA MET A 1000 41.59 -0.12 41.69
C MET A 1000 42.06 -0.70 43.01
#